data_974181e8a5639d59c5e64a852750f649
#
_entry.id   974181e8a5639d59c5e64a852750f649
#
_cell.length_a   1.000
_cell.length_b   1.000
_cell.length_c   1.000
_cell.angle_alpha   90.00
_cell.angle_beta   90.00
_cell.angle_gamma   90.00
#
_symmetry.space_group_name_H-M   'P 1'
#
loop_
_entity.id
_entity.type
_entity.pdbx_description
1 polymer ?
#
loop_
_entity_poly.entity_id
_entity_poly.type
_entity_poly.pdbx_seq_one_letter_code
_entity_poly.pdbx_strand_id
1 'polypeptide(L)'
;VKDAMGEAIIGASVIEKGNPTNGTITNIDGEFTLNTAGKELQVTYIGYIPQAIVLKPGVNSYTVTMKEDTKTLDEVVVVGYGTQKKVNLTGAVSSVGADELKERVNTNVLASVQGQVPGVTIISRPGSTPSINMRGRGNLGTSSPLFVIDGAIADASFFSSLDPNSIESISFLKDAASSAIYGSRAAYGVVLVTTKNGEKGKMNVSYSGLVGMKTPTYLPKTVDSWEYASMLNEGMYNRNAANGKYQAYSQEEIDKFRNGTDLDYYPNTNWADLVLDKHVLTTQHSVSFSGGSDKVRYFMNLGYMYDDKPNFMSGQDKTRYTLDTNIASDITKWFTVKGSIKYIRNVSDTEHGQPWMGNFLLVPSIMVAQQSNGEWGSIAGGKQATQSFITGNPLRALSNKNWSKSKTEETMYDLGFDIKPVKGLDISGQGVFRGQEYKGKSYTALQDEVKTFETGTPIGGTGTYTNSMSMNWSSVTRMLYTGTIKYDWSNSIHNITALAGTSYEHYKYKALSAGRKNFPSDALEDLNGGSNAGKDLSNGGGMTEYKILSYFGRINYSLMDRYLLEANIRADASSRFYKDNRWGYFPSFSAGWRISQEEFMKNISWINNLKIRASWGTLGNINNVGNYDYFQNYNLGSDYNFNDEAVKGILESKPANLGLGWETVALTDFGVDIDLFDNKLSIVADYYIKNTSDILLGYNVPTETGITAAPSQNIGKVKNTGFELALNHRNKIGAVNYSIGANIATNKNKITNLGGSDNIIQTSSYIVKYILKKGESIGSFYGFKTDGLYTQADIDAGH
;
A
#
# COMPACT_ATOMS: atom_id res chain seq x y z
N VAL A 1 13.03 35.70 -31.95
CA VAL A 1 11.90 35.06 -31.29
C VAL A 1 12.01 35.35 -29.80
N LYS A 2 10.95 35.89 -29.23
CA LYS A 2 10.90 36.29 -27.81
C LYS A 2 9.60 35.74 -27.18
N ASP A 3 9.57 35.62 -25.87
CA ASP A 3 8.35 35.35 -25.12
C ASP A 3 7.52 36.65 -24.88
N ALA A 4 6.38 36.51 -24.20
CA ALA A 4 5.51 37.64 -23.87
C ALA A 4 6.14 38.67 -22.88
N MET A 5 7.22 38.30 -22.20
CA MET A 5 8.01 39.18 -21.30
C MET A 5 9.20 39.83 -21.99
N GLY A 6 9.45 39.46 -23.28
CA GLY A 6 10.54 39.95 -24.06
C GLY A 6 11.85 39.18 -23.92
N GLU A 7 11.86 38.06 -23.20
CA GLU A 7 13.03 37.17 -23.10
C GLU A 7 13.25 36.34 -24.37
N ALA A 8 14.51 36.10 -24.72
CA ALA A 8 14.90 35.36 -25.90
C ALA A 8 14.53 33.87 -25.79
N ILE A 9 13.86 33.30 -26.77
CA ILE A 9 13.55 31.86 -26.81
C ILE A 9 14.66 31.15 -27.62
N ILE A 10 15.47 30.35 -26.94
CA ILE A 10 16.60 29.58 -27.48
C ILE A 10 16.12 28.25 -28.02
N GLY A 11 16.54 27.85 -29.21
CA GLY A 11 16.21 26.55 -29.80
C GLY A 11 14.79 26.44 -30.36
N ALA A 12 14.07 27.57 -30.53
CA ALA A 12 12.79 27.57 -31.25
C ALA A 12 13.00 27.15 -32.71
N SER A 13 12.19 26.20 -33.17
CA SER A 13 12.23 25.73 -34.58
C SER A 13 11.50 26.72 -35.48
N VAL A 14 12.17 27.17 -36.54
CA VAL A 14 11.63 28.06 -37.60
C VAL A 14 11.70 27.32 -38.91
N ILE A 15 10.56 26.97 -39.47
CA ILE A 15 10.48 26.21 -40.74
C ILE A 15 9.64 26.95 -41.79
N GLU A 16 9.96 26.76 -43.04
CA GLU A 16 9.16 27.25 -44.18
C GLU A 16 7.86 26.43 -44.27
N LYS A 17 6.71 27.07 -44.23
CA LYS A 17 5.41 26.40 -44.31
C LYS A 17 5.23 25.77 -45.68
N GLY A 18 5.05 24.45 -45.71
CA GLY A 18 4.96 23.65 -46.95
C GLY A 18 6.29 23.03 -47.39
N ASN A 19 7.43 23.41 -46.78
CA ASN A 19 8.74 22.79 -47.02
C ASN A 19 9.46 22.50 -45.70
N PRO A 20 9.13 21.41 -44.99
CA PRO A 20 9.67 21.10 -43.66
C PRO A 20 11.17 20.79 -43.66
N THR A 21 11.81 20.61 -44.81
CA THR A 21 13.26 20.41 -44.93
C THR A 21 14.04 21.74 -44.93
N ASN A 22 13.38 22.88 -45.19
CA ASN A 22 13.97 24.20 -45.10
C ASN A 22 13.61 24.85 -43.75
N GLY A 23 14.53 24.77 -42.80
CA GLY A 23 14.30 25.29 -41.46
C GLY A 23 15.61 25.54 -40.70
N THR A 24 15.51 26.27 -39.61
CA THR A 24 16.60 26.60 -38.69
C THR A 24 16.08 26.60 -37.27
N ILE A 25 16.99 26.78 -36.32
CA ILE A 25 16.65 26.97 -34.88
C ILE A 25 17.20 28.31 -34.37
N THR A 26 16.56 28.89 -33.38
CA THR A 26 17.06 30.13 -32.79
C THR A 26 18.32 29.90 -31.92
N ASN A 27 19.24 30.89 -31.96
CA ASN A 27 20.46 30.90 -31.14
C ASN A 27 20.19 31.34 -29.68
N ILE A 28 21.27 31.55 -28.90
CA ILE A 28 21.18 31.96 -27.48
C ILE A 28 20.52 33.34 -27.27
N ASP A 29 20.50 34.20 -28.28
CA ASP A 29 19.85 35.51 -28.26
C ASP A 29 18.42 35.47 -28.81
N GLY A 30 17.90 34.26 -29.16
CA GLY A 30 16.60 34.07 -29.77
C GLY A 30 16.55 34.50 -31.26
N GLU A 31 17.71 34.69 -31.91
CA GLU A 31 17.81 35.10 -33.30
C GLU A 31 17.90 33.90 -34.22
N PHE A 32 17.36 34.07 -35.44
CA PHE A 32 17.46 33.05 -36.51
C PHE A 32 17.77 33.71 -37.85
N THR A 33 18.41 32.97 -38.71
CA THR A 33 18.58 33.36 -40.14
C THR A 33 18.14 32.17 -41.01
N LEU A 34 17.21 32.38 -41.88
CA LEU A 34 16.71 31.39 -42.81
C LEU A 34 16.59 31.96 -44.23
N ASN A 35 17.26 31.34 -45.20
CA ASN A 35 17.12 31.71 -46.57
C ASN A 35 15.94 30.97 -47.18
N THR A 36 14.88 31.67 -47.58
CA THR A 36 13.63 31.12 -48.03
C THR A 36 13.02 31.89 -49.19
N ALA A 37 12.42 31.21 -50.15
CA ALA A 37 11.58 31.78 -51.18
C ALA A 37 10.08 31.63 -50.85
N GLY A 38 9.74 31.03 -49.71
CA GLY A 38 8.37 30.83 -49.22
C GLY A 38 7.66 32.14 -48.85
N LYS A 39 6.36 32.05 -48.67
CA LYS A 39 5.51 33.19 -48.29
C LYS A 39 5.20 33.23 -46.78
N GLU A 40 5.45 32.13 -46.06
CA GLU A 40 5.08 32.01 -44.65
C GLU A 40 6.09 31.10 -43.95
N LEU A 41 6.53 31.52 -42.75
CA LEU A 41 7.32 30.71 -41.80
C LEU A 41 6.44 30.29 -40.63
N GLN A 42 6.70 29.10 -40.11
CA GLN A 42 6.11 28.62 -38.88
C GLN A 42 7.19 28.54 -37.82
N VAL A 43 6.95 29.20 -36.69
CA VAL A 43 7.80 29.16 -35.47
C VAL A 43 7.13 28.29 -34.46
N THR A 44 7.84 27.28 -33.97
CA THR A 44 7.37 26.34 -32.91
C THR A 44 8.42 26.19 -31.82
N TYR A 45 7.95 26.13 -30.60
CA TYR A 45 8.78 25.82 -29.44
C TYR A 45 7.93 25.07 -28.40
N ILE A 46 8.56 24.16 -27.66
CA ILE A 46 7.85 23.36 -26.66
C ILE A 46 7.30 24.29 -25.57
N GLY A 47 6.00 24.17 -25.26
CA GLY A 47 5.33 25.04 -24.29
C GLY A 47 4.82 26.37 -24.83
N TYR A 48 4.90 26.61 -26.14
CA TYR A 48 4.42 27.85 -26.80
C TYR A 48 3.45 27.54 -27.93
N ILE A 49 2.49 28.45 -28.14
CA ILE A 49 1.54 28.36 -29.26
C ILE A 49 2.30 28.63 -30.56
N PRO A 50 2.23 27.71 -31.56
CA PRO A 50 2.85 27.91 -32.86
C PRO A 50 2.43 29.25 -33.50
N GLN A 51 3.42 30.03 -33.95
CA GLN A 51 3.19 31.31 -34.63
C GLN A 51 3.53 31.21 -36.11
N ALA A 52 2.67 31.79 -36.95
CA ALA A 52 2.90 31.89 -38.39
C ALA A 52 3.32 33.33 -38.75
N ILE A 53 4.41 33.46 -39.52
CA ILE A 53 4.91 34.73 -39.98
C ILE A 53 4.67 34.82 -41.49
N VAL A 54 3.88 35.75 -41.92
CA VAL A 54 3.73 36.04 -43.36
C VAL A 54 4.86 36.94 -43.82
N LEU A 55 5.70 36.47 -44.73
CA LEU A 55 6.84 37.22 -45.28
C LEU A 55 6.35 38.27 -46.30
N LYS A 56 6.82 39.55 -46.11
CA LYS A 56 6.49 40.65 -46.98
C LYS A 56 7.68 40.98 -47.87
N PRO A 57 7.48 41.27 -49.18
CA PRO A 57 8.55 41.64 -50.06
C PRO A 57 9.32 42.87 -49.53
N GLY A 58 10.65 42.78 -49.49
CA GLY A 58 11.54 43.87 -49.03
C GLY A 58 11.71 43.94 -47.52
N VAL A 59 11.10 43.06 -46.70
CA VAL A 59 11.30 43.02 -45.25
C VAL A 59 12.17 41.80 -44.91
N ASN A 60 13.38 42.10 -44.39
CA ASN A 60 14.39 41.06 -44.05
C ASN A 60 14.53 40.79 -42.54
N SER A 61 13.73 41.44 -41.68
CA SER A 61 13.78 41.25 -40.25
C SER A 61 12.36 41.14 -39.69
N TYR A 62 12.15 40.11 -38.87
CA TYR A 62 10.85 39.85 -38.21
C TYR A 62 11.08 39.60 -36.71
N THR A 63 10.28 40.28 -35.88
CA THR A 63 10.22 39.98 -34.45
C THR A 63 8.98 39.13 -34.18
N VAL A 64 9.18 37.97 -33.56
CA VAL A 64 8.12 37.02 -33.21
C VAL A 64 7.98 36.95 -31.73
N THR A 65 6.82 37.34 -31.20
CA THR A 65 6.49 37.14 -29.79
C THR A 65 5.62 35.90 -29.67
N MET A 66 6.18 34.85 -29.12
CA MET A 66 5.44 33.60 -28.85
C MET A 66 4.66 33.76 -27.54
N LYS A 67 3.43 33.29 -27.56
CA LYS A 67 2.59 33.19 -26.35
C LYS A 67 2.79 31.79 -25.78
N GLU A 68 2.99 31.69 -24.49
CA GLU A 68 3.00 30.39 -23.81
C GLU A 68 1.70 29.64 -24.13
N ASP A 69 1.82 28.37 -24.49
CA ASP A 69 0.66 27.52 -24.66
C ASP A 69 0.13 27.16 -23.26
N THR A 70 -0.70 28.04 -22.72
CA THR A 70 -1.43 27.81 -21.46
C THR A 70 -2.57 26.81 -21.61
N LYS A 71 -2.80 26.26 -22.79
CA LYS A 71 -3.53 25.01 -22.92
C LYS A 71 -2.70 23.96 -22.20
N THR A 72 -3.03 23.72 -20.94
CA THR A 72 -2.71 22.47 -20.27
C THR A 72 -2.96 21.39 -21.31
N LEU A 73 -1.92 20.68 -21.76
CA LEU A 73 -2.07 19.41 -22.46
C LEU A 73 -3.22 18.70 -21.74
N ASP A 74 -4.31 18.42 -22.44
CA ASP A 74 -5.50 17.81 -21.86
C ASP A 74 -5.02 16.61 -21.03
N GLU A 75 -4.88 16.79 -19.72
CA GLU A 75 -4.36 15.75 -18.83
C GLU A 75 -5.22 14.50 -19.01
N VAL A 76 -4.63 13.47 -19.56
CA VAL A 76 -5.29 12.20 -19.84
C VAL A 76 -5.05 11.27 -18.68
N VAL A 77 -6.12 10.79 -18.08
CA VAL A 77 -6.07 9.85 -16.95
C VAL A 77 -6.48 8.47 -17.44
N VAL A 78 -5.72 7.45 -17.04
CA VAL A 78 -6.10 6.06 -17.28
C VAL A 78 -7.24 5.70 -16.32
N VAL A 79 -8.38 5.27 -16.87
CA VAL A 79 -9.58 4.88 -16.11
C VAL A 79 -10.18 3.63 -16.72
N GLY A 80 -10.25 2.56 -15.95
CA GLY A 80 -10.76 1.30 -16.46
C GLY A 80 -9.87 0.75 -17.60
N TYR A 81 -10.48 0.21 -18.61
CA TYR A 81 -9.78 -0.32 -19.79
C TYR A 81 -9.62 0.75 -20.90
N GLY A 82 -9.30 2.00 -20.52
CA GLY A 82 -9.11 3.10 -21.47
C GLY A 82 -8.58 4.35 -20.80
N THR A 83 -8.37 5.38 -21.63
CA THR A 83 -7.94 6.71 -21.20
C THR A 83 -9.07 7.71 -21.39
N GLN A 84 -9.21 8.68 -20.48
CA GLN A 84 -10.16 9.78 -20.58
C GLN A 84 -9.47 11.11 -20.27
N LYS A 85 -9.92 12.20 -20.89
CA LYS A 85 -9.50 13.54 -20.51
C LYS A 85 -9.98 13.83 -19.10
N LYS A 86 -9.13 14.34 -18.22
CA LYS A 86 -9.44 14.67 -16.82
C LYS A 86 -10.67 15.57 -16.69
N VAL A 87 -10.82 16.54 -17.63
CA VAL A 87 -11.97 17.44 -17.65
C VAL A 87 -13.31 16.74 -17.89
N ASN A 88 -13.29 15.57 -18.53
CA ASN A 88 -14.48 14.78 -18.84
C ASN A 88 -14.79 13.68 -17.82
N LEU A 89 -13.91 13.51 -16.81
CA LEU A 89 -14.19 12.55 -15.75
C LEU A 89 -15.35 13.01 -14.87
N THR A 90 -16.28 12.10 -14.61
CA THR A 90 -17.43 12.30 -13.72
C THR A 90 -17.25 11.63 -12.35
N GLY A 91 -16.23 10.78 -12.21
CA GLY A 91 -15.84 10.12 -10.96
C GLY A 91 -14.74 10.84 -10.18
N ALA A 92 -14.58 10.49 -8.89
CA ALA A 92 -13.53 11.01 -8.00
C ALA A 92 -12.21 10.27 -8.26
N VAL A 93 -11.34 10.84 -9.07
CA VAL A 93 -10.02 10.29 -9.43
C VAL A 93 -8.93 11.30 -9.05
N SER A 94 -7.88 10.81 -8.38
CA SER A 94 -6.66 11.58 -8.09
C SER A 94 -5.47 10.85 -8.71
N SER A 95 -4.53 11.59 -9.29
CA SER A 95 -3.36 11.04 -9.97
C SER A 95 -2.07 11.61 -9.37
N VAL A 96 -1.01 10.79 -9.32
CA VAL A 96 0.36 11.16 -8.94
C VAL A 96 1.26 10.77 -10.10
N GLY A 97 2.03 11.72 -10.64
CA GLY A 97 2.89 11.52 -11.79
C GLY A 97 4.28 10.98 -11.43
N ALA A 98 5.04 10.60 -12.45
CA ALA A 98 6.39 10.06 -12.31
C ALA A 98 7.36 11.01 -11.59
N ASP A 99 7.28 12.31 -11.84
CA ASP A 99 8.20 13.29 -11.27
C ASP A 99 7.94 13.48 -9.77
N GLU A 100 6.68 13.53 -9.34
CA GLU A 100 6.30 13.60 -7.93
C GLU A 100 6.76 12.37 -7.13
N LEU A 101 6.84 11.20 -7.78
CA LEU A 101 7.35 9.96 -7.16
C LEU A 101 8.87 9.98 -7.00
N LYS A 102 9.61 10.55 -7.97
CA LYS A 102 11.08 10.62 -7.95
C LYS A 102 11.63 11.61 -6.93
N GLU A 103 10.91 12.69 -6.64
CA GLU A 103 11.33 13.72 -5.70
C GLU A 103 11.38 13.22 -4.25
N ARG A 104 10.73 12.10 -3.94
CA ARG A 104 10.75 11.48 -2.62
C ARG A 104 11.75 10.35 -2.53
N VAL A 105 12.74 10.53 -1.67
CA VAL A 105 13.73 9.50 -1.32
C VAL A 105 13.04 8.40 -0.52
N ASN A 106 12.50 7.40 -1.21
CA ASN A 106 11.86 6.25 -0.56
C ASN A 106 12.08 4.97 -1.37
N THR A 107 12.48 3.90 -0.69
CA THR A 107 12.69 2.57 -1.29
C THR A 107 11.38 1.82 -1.55
N ASN A 108 10.23 2.38 -1.11
CA ASN A 108 8.91 1.78 -1.23
C ASN A 108 7.95 2.75 -1.92
N VAL A 109 7.43 2.37 -3.09
CA VAL A 109 6.53 3.20 -3.91
C VAL A 109 5.28 3.62 -3.14
N LEU A 110 4.67 2.71 -2.34
CA LEU A 110 3.47 3.05 -1.58
C LEU A 110 3.74 4.12 -0.53
N ALA A 111 4.90 4.08 0.13
CA ALA A 111 5.30 5.12 1.09
C ALA A 111 5.59 6.46 0.40
N SER A 112 6.06 6.46 -0.86
CA SER A 112 6.32 7.70 -1.60
C SER A 112 5.07 8.53 -1.88
N VAL A 113 3.89 7.92 -1.96
CA VAL A 113 2.62 8.63 -2.20
C VAL A 113 1.88 9.05 -0.92
N GLN A 114 2.46 8.77 0.27
CA GLN A 114 1.85 9.14 1.56
C GLN A 114 1.65 10.66 1.67
N GLY A 115 0.42 11.10 1.99
CA GLY A 115 0.04 12.51 2.18
C GLY A 115 -0.14 13.31 0.88
N GLN A 116 0.02 12.71 -0.32
CA GLN A 116 -0.15 13.42 -1.59
C GLN A 116 -1.61 13.44 -2.07
N VAL A 117 -2.41 12.46 -1.67
CA VAL A 117 -3.78 12.27 -2.18
C VAL A 117 -4.80 12.41 -1.06
N PRO A 118 -5.78 13.34 -1.15
CA PRO A 118 -6.84 13.47 -0.14
C PRO A 118 -7.69 12.20 -0.08
N GLY A 119 -8.07 11.80 1.15
CA GLY A 119 -8.88 10.61 1.39
C GLY A 119 -8.12 9.28 1.30
N VAL A 120 -6.81 9.30 1.03
CA VAL A 120 -5.92 8.13 1.04
C VAL A 120 -5.02 8.18 2.25
N THR A 121 -5.19 7.22 3.16
CA THR A 121 -4.37 7.08 4.36
C THR A 121 -3.38 5.93 4.18
N ILE A 122 -2.09 6.24 4.27
CA ILE A 122 -1.00 5.25 4.20
C ILE A 122 -0.27 5.27 5.54
N ILE A 123 -0.10 4.09 6.14
CA ILE A 123 0.63 3.91 7.40
C ILE A 123 1.84 3.05 7.09
N SER A 124 3.02 3.66 7.15
CA SER A 124 4.30 2.97 6.97
C SER A 124 4.94 2.72 8.33
N ARG A 125 5.41 1.50 8.54
CA ARG A 125 6.19 1.09 9.73
C ARG A 125 7.52 0.53 9.28
N PRO A 126 8.61 0.76 10.04
CA PRO A 126 9.92 0.18 9.73
C PRO A 126 9.84 -1.35 9.55
N GLY A 127 10.52 -1.88 8.53
CA GLY A 127 10.56 -3.31 8.23
C GLY A 127 9.29 -3.96 7.69
N SER A 128 8.17 -3.20 7.58
CA SER A 128 6.86 -3.74 7.16
C SER A 128 6.40 -3.14 5.83
N THR A 129 5.57 -3.88 5.09
CA THR A 129 4.82 -3.33 3.95
C THR A 129 3.82 -2.29 4.45
N PRO A 130 3.79 -1.07 3.88
CA PRO A 130 2.83 -0.06 4.28
C PRO A 130 1.38 -0.52 4.07
N SER A 131 0.49 -0.16 4.98
CA SER A 131 -0.95 -0.36 4.83
C SER A 131 -1.60 0.87 4.20
N ILE A 132 -2.64 0.64 3.40
CA ILE A 132 -3.37 1.71 2.70
C ILE A 132 -4.87 1.54 2.91
N ASN A 133 -5.56 2.66 3.15
CA ASN A 133 -7.01 2.74 3.19
C ASN A 133 -7.49 3.96 2.40
N MET A 134 -8.61 3.81 1.71
CA MET A 134 -9.28 4.90 1.00
C MET A 134 -10.63 5.19 1.63
N ARG A 135 -10.89 6.49 1.95
CA ARG A 135 -12.16 6.96 2.51
C ARG A 135 -12.62 6.17 3.75
N GLY A 136 -11.64 5.93 4.64
CA GLY A 136 -11.85 5.27 5.92
C GLY A 136 -12.04 3.75 5.84
N ARG A 137 -11.97 3.11 6.99
CA ARG A 137 -12.12 1.66 7.13
C ARG A 137 -13.58 1.27 6.92
N GLY A 138 -13.86 0.49 5.88
CA GLY A 138 -15.23 0.10 5.50
C GLY A 138 -15.64 -1.30 5.98
N ASN A 139 -14.73 -2.07 6.59
CA ASN A 139 -14.97 -3.44 7.00
C ASN A 139 -14.36 -3.74 8.36
N LEU A 140 -14.94 -4.68 9.09
CA LEU A 140 -14.43 -5.19 10.38
C LEU A 140 -13.19 -6.10 10.19
N GLY A 141 -13.03 -6.69 9.00
CA GLY A 141 -11.85 -7.41 8.53
C GLY A 141 -10.92 -6.53 7.68
N THR A 142 -10.63 -6.95 6.44
CA THR A 142 -9.74 -6.25 5.49
C THR A 142 -10.51 -5.24 4.64
N SER A 143 -10.01 -4.01 4.55
CA SER A 143 -10.54 -2.92 3.71
C SER A 143 -9.47 -2.30 2.79
N SER A 144 -8.54 -3.12 2.31
CA SER A 144 -7.49 -2.67 1.38
C SER A 144 -8.03 -2.47 -0.03
N PRO A 145 -7.57 -1.44 -0.77
CA PRO A 145 -7.94 -1.24 -2.16
C PRO A 145 -7.38 -2.35 -3.07
N LEU A 146 -7.95 -2.46 -4.26
CA LEU A 146 -7.41 -3.31 -5.33
C LEU A 146 -6.23 -2.60 -6.00
N PHE A 147 -5.13 -3.33 -6.22
CA PHE A 147 -4.01 -2.86 -7.04
C PHE A 147 -4.13 -3.43 -8.44
N VAL A 148 -3.98 -2.56 -9.45
CA VAL A 148 -3.97 -2.94 -10.86
C VAL A 148 -2.75 -2.30 -11.52
N ILE A 149 -1.89 -3.10 -12.13
CA ILE A 149 -0.67 -2.66 -12.81
C ILE A 149 -0.79 -3.02 -14.28
N ASP A 150 -0.84 -2.03 -15.17
CA ASP A 150 -1.03 -2.21 -16.63
C ASP A 150 -2.21 -3.14 -16.99
N GLY A 151 -3.32 -3.06 -16.23
CA GLY A 151 -4.50 -3.91 -16.38
C GLY A 151 -4.45 -5.23 -15.59
N ALA A 152 -3.30 -5.62 -15.06
CA ALA A 152 -3.11 -6.85 -14.29
C ALA A 152 -3.38 -6.65 -12.80
N ILE A 153 -4.10 -7.60 -12.17
CA ILE A 153 -4.37 -7.58 -10.74
C ILE A 153 -3.12 -7.97 -9.96
N ALA A 154 -2.73 -7.12 -9.01
CA ALA A 154 -1.57 -7.30 -8.15
C ALA A 154 -1.92 -7.20 -6.65
N ASP A 155 -0.96 -7.50 -5.79
CA ASP A 155 -1.06 -7.30 -4.34
C ASP A 155 -0.26 -6.06 -3.92
N ALA A 156 -0.53 -5.53 -2.72
CA ALA A 156 0.18 -4.38 -2.17
C ALA A 156 1.70 -4.61 -2.07
N SER A 157 2.14 -5.85 -1.79
CA SER A 157 3.56 -6.22 -1.72
C SER A 157 4.25 -6.10 -3.08
N PHE A 158 3.62 -6.58 -4.16
CA PHE A 158 4.14 -6.47 -5.51
C PHE A 158 4.27 -5.00 -5.93
N PHE A 159 3.20 -4.21 -5.74
CA PHE A 159 3.22 -2.78 -6.02
C PHE A 159 4.32 -2.04 -5.24
N SER A 160 4.43 -2.31 -3.93
CA SER A 160 5.44 -1.69 -3.06
C SER A 160 6.88 -2.03 -3.48
N SER A 161 7.06 -3.14 -4.19
CA SER A 161 8.38 -3.63 -4.65
C SER A 161 8.74 -3.22 -6.08
N LEU A 162 7.86 -2.50 -6.80
CA LEU A 162 8.20 -1.93 -8.11
C LEU A 162 9.32 -0.88 -7.98
N ASP A 163 10.06 -0.69 -9.05
CA ASP A 163 11.00 0.43 -9.14
C ASP A 163 10.24 1.72 -9.47
N PRO A 164 10.36 2.80 -8.66
CA PRO A 164 9.69 4.07 -8.96
C PRO A 164 10.02 4.62 -10.36
N ASN A 165 11.24 4.32 -10.88
CA ASN A 165 11.67 4.79 -12.20
C ASN A 165 10.96 4.07 -13.36
N SER A 166 10.31 2.93 -13.12
CA SER A 166 9.49 2.24 -14.12
C SER A 166 8.05 2.76 -14.19
N ILE A 167 7.61 3.57 -13.22
CA ILE A 167 6.23 4.06 -13.12
C ILE A 167 6.07 5.37 -13.90
N GLU A 168 5.01 5.45 -14.69
CA GLU A 168 4.56 6.67 -15.40
C GLU A 168 3.58 7.46 -14.53
N SER A 169 2.56 6.78 -13.97
CA SER A 169 1.56 7.41 -13.11
C SER A 169 0.87 6.41 -12.19
N ILE A 170 0.33 6.92 -11.08
CA ILE A 170 -0.53 6.18 -10.15
C ILE A 170 -1.84 6.94 -10.03
N SER A 171 -2.95 6.30 -10.38
CA SER A 171 -4.30 6.86 -10.25
C SER A 171 -5.06 6.16 -9.12
N PHE A 172 -5.69 6.95 -8.27
CA PHE A 172 -6.52 6.49 -7.15
C PHE A 172 -7.99 6.70 -7.51
N LEU A 173 -8.69 5.60 -7.77
CA LEU A 173 -10.11 5.59 -8.07
C LEU A 173 -10.87 5.45 -6.75
N LYS A 174 -11.54 6.53 -6.32
CA LYS A 174 -12.08 6.64 -4.96
C LYS A 174 -13.59 6.47 -4.87
N ASP A 175 -14.30 6.49 -6.00
CA ASP A 175 -15.75 6.35 -6.07
C ASP A 175 -16.20 5.10 -6.83
N ALA A 176 -17.51 4.83 -6.79
CA ALA A 176 -18.06 3.64 -7.42
C ALA A 176 -18.07 3.74 -8.95
N ALA A 177 -18.27 4.91 -9.54
CA ALA A 177 -18.35 5.06 -11.00
C ALA A 177 -16.99 4.73 -11.65
N SER A 178 -15.90 5.30 -11.12
CA SER A 178 -14.55 5.03 -11.62
C SER A 178 -14.05 3.60 -11.34
N SER A 179 -14.50 2.98 -10.22
CA SER A 179 -14.00 1.69 -9.75
C SER A 179 -14.81 0.48 -10.23
N ALA A 180 -16.09 0.65 -10.60
CA ALA A 180 -17.03 -0.45 -10.89
C ALA A 180 -16.54 -1.43 -11.96
N ILE A 181 -15.83 -0.95 -12.95
CA ILE A 181 -15.33 -1.78 -14.05
C ILE A 181 -14.28 -2.82 -13.60
N TYR A 182 -13.63 -2.59 -12.45
CA TYR A 182 -12.64 -3.52 -11.84
C TYR A 182 -13.27 -4.58 -10.93
N GLY A 183 -14.58 -4.49 -10.65
CA GLY A 183 -15.39 -5.55 -10.06
C GLY A 183 -15.33 -5.73 -8.55
N SER A 184 -15.56 -6.95 -8.16
CA SER A 184 -15.86 -7.40 -6.80
C SER A 184 -14.72 -7.33 -5.78
N ARG A 185 -13.58 -6.73 -6.14
CA ARG A 185 -12.48 -6.43 -5.21
C ARG A 185 -12.19 -4.93 -5.12
N ALA A 186 -12.90 -4.12 -5.91
CA ALA A 186 -12.75 -2.67 -5.96
C ALA A 186 -13.60 -1.92 -4.92
N ALA A 187 -14.28 -2.63 -4.02
CA ALA A 187 -15.18 -2.07 -3.01
C ALA A 187 -14.55 -0.99 -2.11
N TYR A 188 -13.24 -1.08 -1.91
CA TYR A 188 -12.47 -0.12 -1.11
C TYR A 188 -11.56 0.79 -1.95
N GLY A 189 -11.89 0.95 -3.25
CA GLY A 189 -11.16 1.74 -4.23
C GLY A 189 -10.14 0.93 -5.02
N VAL A 190 -9.53 1.58 -6.02
CA VAL A 190 -8.51 0.98 -6.90
C VAL A 190 -7.28 1.88 -6.94
N VAL A 191 -6.11 1.29 -6.81
CA VAL A 191 -4.81 1.88 -7.10
C VAL A 191 -4.40 1.38 -8.47
N LEU A 192 -4.53 2.22 -9.47
CA LEU A 192 -4.20 1.92 -10.86
C LEU A 192 -2.82 2.46 -11.18
N VAL A 193 -1.90 1.58 -11.54
CA VAL A 193 -0.52 1.90 -11.87
C VAL A 193 -0.30 1.72 -13.36
N THR A 194 0.22 2.75 -13.99
CA THR A 194 0.68 2.69 -15.38
C THR A 194 2.20 2.73 -15.39
N THR A 195 2.84 1.75 -16.02
CA THR A 195 4.29 1.75 -16.19
C THR A 195 4.69 2.41 -17.49
N LYS A 196 5.94 2.89 -17.56
CA LYS A 196 6.48 3.59 -18.73
C LYS A 196 6.49 2.70 -19.95
N ASN A 197 6.17 3.31 -21.09
CA ASN A 197 6.26 2.70 -22.40
C ASN A 197 7.37 3.36 -23.21
N GLY A 198 7.83 2.67 -24.25
CA GLY A 198 8.75 3.26 -25.22
C GLY A 198 8.06 4.31 -26.09
N GLU A 199 8.81 5.34 -26.45
CA GLU A 199 8.39 6.36 -27.41
C GLU A 199 9.13 6.20 -28.74
N LYS A 200 8.54 6.74 -29.81
CA LYS A 200 9.22 6.81 -31.12
C LYS A 200 10.43 7.73 -31.02
N GLY A 201 11.56 7.29 -31.57
CA GLY A 201 12.76 8.12 -31.61
C GLY A 201 14.04 7.34 -31.30
N LYS A 202 15.13 8.09 -31.08
CA LYS A 202 16.42 7.52 -30.74
C LYS A 202 16.38 6.86 -29.35
N MET A 203 17.22 5.87 -29.16
CA MET A 203 17.40 5.22 -27.86
C MET A 203 17.86 6.26 -26.82
N ASN A 204 17.10 6.32 -25.73
CA ASN A 204 17.44 7.09 -24.53
C ASN A 204 17.89 6.12 -23.42
N VAL A 205 19.00 6.43 -22.79
CA VAL A 205 19.54 5.69 -21.64
C VAL A 205 19.52 6.64 -20.45
N SER A 206 18.90 6.21 -19.35
CA SER A 206 18.82 6.99 -18.12
C SER A 206 19.33 6.15 -16.95
N TYR A 207 20.18 6.76 -16.12
CA TYR A 207 20.62 6.20 -14.86
C TYR A 207 20.11 7.06 -13.70
N SER A 208 19.56 6.41 -12.69
CA SER A 208 19.13 7.03 -11.43
C SER A 208 19.83 6.31 -10.27
N GLY A 209 20.56 7.04 -9.47
CA GLY A 209 21.26 6.55 -8.30
C GLY A 209 20.86 7.32 -7.04
N LEU A 210 20.57 6.60 -5.97
CA LEU A 210 20.25 7.13 -4.66
C LEU A 210 21.12 6.45 -3.61
N VAL A 211 21.76 7.24 -2.76
CA VAL A 211 22.39 6.79 -1.52
C VAL A 211 21.80 7.64 -0.40
N GLY A 212 21.22 6.98 0.59
CA GLY A 212 20.51 7.65 1.67
C GLY A 212 20.84 7.05 3.03
N MET A 213 20.67 7.86 4.08
CA MET A 213 20.78 7.46 5.47
C MET A 213 19.40 7.62 6.14
N LYS A 214 18.86 6.53 6.68
CA LYS A 214 17.60 6.54 7.44
C LYS A 214 17.89 6.77 8.91
N THR A 215 17.05 7.59 9.54
CA THR A 215 17.07 7.83 10.99
C THR A 215 15.65 7.72 11.55
N PRO A 216 15.45 7.21 12.77
CA PRO A 216 14.14 7.28 13.42
C PRO A 216 13.74 8.74 13.63
N THR A 217 12.54 9.13 13.17
CA THR A 217 12.03 10.51 13.32
C THR A 217 11.57 10.82 14.74
N TYR A 218 11.18 9.78 15.48
CA TYR A 218 10.72 9.88 16.86
C TYR A 218 10.96 8.55 17.57
N LEU A 219 11.57 8.63 18.76
CA LEU A 219 11.65 7.53 19.71
C LEU A 219 10.98 7.99 21.01
N PRO A 220 10.05 7.22 21.57
CA PRO A 220 9.46 7.52 22.87
C PRO A 220 10.55 7.60 23.95
N LYS A 221 10.45 8.60 24.82
CA LYS A 221 11.34 8.69 25.99
C LYS A 221 10.85 7.68 27.04
N THR A 222 11.76 6.90 27.56
CA THR A 222 11.56 6.06 28.75
C THR A 222 12.01 6.81 29.99
N VAL A 223 11.45 6.46 31.13
CA VAL A 223 11.87 7.06 32.41
C VAL A 223 13.20 6.48 32.84
N ASP A 224 14.01 7.28 33.54
CA ASP A 224 15.26 6.84 34.14
C ASP A 224 15.01 5.84 35.29
N SER A 225 16.01 5.06 35.62
CA SER A 225 15.88 4.00 36.67
C SER A 225 15.48 4.53 38.05
N TRP A 226 16.01 5.69 38.46
CA TRP A 226 15.61 6.32 39.73
C TRP A 226 14.19 6.86 39.72
N GLU A 227 13.70 7.34 38.56
CA GLU A 227 12.31 7.74 38.41
C GLU A 227 11.38 6.53 38.46
N TYR A 228 11.72 5.44 37.75
CA TYR A 228 10.98 4.19 37.78
C TYR A 228 10.88 3.65 39.22
N ALA A 229 12.01 3.58 39.96
CA ALA A 229 12.05 3.11 41.33
C ALA A 229 11.19 3.97 42.28
N SER A 230 11.23 5.31 42.10
CA SER A 230 10.42 6.25 42.86
C SER A 230 8.93 6.09 42.58
N MET A 231 8.53 5.97 41.31
CA MET A 231 7.13 5.77 40.91
C MET A 231 6.58 4.43 41.38
N LEU A 232 7.40 3.38 41.35
CA LEU A 232 6.99 2.08 41.89
C LEU A 232 6.74 2.15 43.41
N ASN A 233 7.62 2.83 44.16
CA ASN A 233 7.42 3.07 45.62
C ASN A 233 6.13 3.85 45.88
N GLU A 234 5.87 4.91 45.09
CA GLU A 234 4.64 5.71 45.19
C GLU A 234 3.38 4.85 44.93
N GLY A 235 3.41 4.04 43.87
CA GLY A 235 2.32 3.11 43.56
C GLY A 235 2.06 2.09 44.66
N MET A 236 3.09 1.55 45.27
CA MET A 236 2.98 0.62 46.39
C MET A 236 2.49 1.31 47.67
N TYR A 237 2.97 2.53 47.98
CA TYR A 237 2.50 3.35 49.07
C TYR A 237 1.01 3.67 48.96
N ASN A 238 0.56 4.09 47.78
CA ASN A 238 -0.85 4.37 47.50
C ASN A 238 -1.74 3.13 47.63
N ARG A 239 -1.18 1.93 47.40
CA ARG A 239 -1.88 0.67 47.61
C ARG A 239 -1.97 0.30 49.10
N ASN A 240 -0.93 0.56 49.88
CA ASN A 240 -0.88 0.29 51.30
C ASN A 240 0.12 1.22 52.03
N ALA A 241 -0.38 2.34 52.51
CA ALA A 241 0.41 3.35 53.21
C ALA A 241 1.03 2.88 54.56
N ALA A 242 0.43 1.87 55.20
CA ALA A 242 0.93 1.34 56.45
C ALA A 242 2.34 0.72 56.36
N ASN A 243 2.72 0.27 55.12
CA ASN A 243 4.05 -0.32 54.87
C ASN A 243 5.15 0.74 54.63
N GLY A 244 4.85 2.04 54.72
CA GLY A 244 5.79 3.13 54.53
C GLY A 244 6.03 3.47 53.03
N LYS A 245 6.85 4.53 52.78
CA LYS A 245 7.06 5.09 51.44
C LYS A 245 8.05 4.30 50.57
N TYR A 246 8.95 3.54 51.17
CA TYR A 246 10.05 2.85 50.50
C TYR A 246 9.82 1.33 50.49
N GLN A 247 8.75 0.87 49.85
CA GLN A 247 8.34 -0.54 49.89
C GLN A 247 9.11 -1.42 48.88
N ALA A 248 9.50 -0.87 47.74
CA ALA A 248 10.25 -1.58 46.72
C ALA A 248 11.74 -1.23 46.77
N TYR A 249 12.06 0.04 46.84
CA TYR A 249 13.43 0.57 46.85
C TYR A 249 13.65 1.56 47.97
N SER A 250 14.75 1.42 48.70
CA SER A 250 15.18 2.41 49.72
C SER A 250 15.63 3.71 49.02
N GLN A 251 15.71 4.81 49.78
CA GLN A 251 16.27 6.07 49.27
C GLN A 251 17.73 5.89 48.81
N GLU A 252 18.54 5.10 49.56
CA GLU A 252 19.93 4.80 49.23
C GLU A 252 20.04 4.08 47.84
N GLU A 253 19.15 3.11 47.57
CA GLU A 253 19.11 2.42 46.27
C GLU A 253 18.71 3.37 45.11
N ILE A 254 17.76 4.27 45.39
CA ILE A 254 17.36 5.29 44.39
C ILE A 254 18.52 6.25 44.07
N ASP A 255 19.28 6.66 45.11
CA ASP A 255 20.45 7.51 44.95
C ASP A 255 21.59 6.78 44.19
N LYS A 256 21.78 5.47 44.43
CA LYS A 256 22.73 4.64 43.65
C LYS A 256 22.36 4.56 42.16
N PHE A 257 21.11 4.36 41.85
CA PHE A 257 20.62 4.42 40.48
C PHE A 257 20.92 5.79 39.83
N ARG A 258 20.65 6.90 40.58
CA ARG A 258 20.86 8.26 40.06
C ARG A 258 22.35 8.59 39.87
N ASN A 259 23.19 8.12 40.76
CA ASN A 259 24.62 8.42 40.72
C ASN A 259 25.41 7.44 39.86
N GLY A 260 24.79 6.38 39.30
CA GLY A 260 25.48 5.34 38.53
C GLY A 260 26.51 4.57 39.34
N THR A 261 26.24 4.37 40.67
CA THR A 261 27.12 3.60 41.55
C THR A 261 26.80 2.12 41.40
N ASP A 262 27.81 1.32 41.03
CA ASP A 262 27.66 -0.14 40.87
C ASP A 262 26.60 -0.51 39.82
N LEU A 263 26.98 -0.41 38.54
CA LEU A 263 26.09 -0.59 37.40
C LEU A 263 25.60 -2.04 37.23
N ASP A 264 26.20 -3.02 37.86
CA ASP A 264 25.73 -4.40 37.86
C ASP A 264 24.46 -4.58 38.71
N TYR A 265 24.24 -3.70 39.68
CA TYR A 265 23.07 -3.72 40.56
C TYR A 265 22.14 -2.54 40.38
N TYR A 266 22.66 -1.36 40.01
CA TYR A 266 21.92 -0.10 39.93
C TYR A 266 22.13 0.60 38.57
N PRO A 267 21.77 -0.08 37.46
CA PRO A 267 21.95 0.50 36.14
C PRO A 267 20.91 1.58 35.81
N ASN A 268 21.21 2.36 34.79
CA ASN A 268 20.23 3.17 34.08
C ASN A 268 20.30 2.84 32.58
N THR A 269 19.58 1.80 32.17
CA THR A 269 19.67 1.22 30.84
C THR A 269 18.77 1.93 29.87
N ASN A 270 19.36 2.61 28.88
CA ASN A 270 18.63 3.10 27.71
C ASN A 270 18.60 2.02 26.63
N TRP A 271 17.53 1.25 26.61
CA TRP A 271 17.38 0.11 25.71
C TRP A 271 17.37 0.53 24.24
N ALA A 272 16.77 1.68 23.89
CA ALA A 272 16.74 2.16 22.53
C ALA A 272 18.15 2.48 21.99
N ASP A 273 19.02 3.03 22.85
CA ASP A 273 20.41 3.35 22.47
C ASP A 273 21.29 2.09 22.33
N LEU A 274 20.96 1.01 23.05
CA LEU A 274 21.70 -0.25 22.99
C LEU A 274 21.30 -1.12 21.79
N VAL A 275 20.05 -1.03 21.35
CA VAL A 275 19.46 -1.99 20.40
C VAL A 275 19.31 -1.40 19.00
N LEU A 276 19.10 -0.08 18.90
CA LEU A 276 18.82 0.56 17.62
C LEU A 276 20.04 1.27 17.04
N ASP A 277 20.34 0.99 15.79
CA ASP A 277 21.23 1.80 14.97
C ASP A 277 20.47 3.02 14.44
N LYS A 278 20.86 4.20 14.92
CA LYS A 278 20.15 5.46 14.58
C LYS A 278 20.46 5.98 13.17
N HIS A 279 21.46 5.40 12.49
CA HIS A 279 21.91 5.81 11.16
C HIS A 279 22.18 4.59 10.30
N VAL A 280 21.24 4.23 9.44
CA VAL A 280 21.32 3.02 8.61
C VAL A 280 21.32 3.38 7.13
N LEU A 281 22.15 2.68 6.34
CA LEU A 281 22.35 2.94 4.93
C LEU A 281 21.20 2.37 4.10
N THR A 282 20.80 3.08 3.06
CA THR A 282 19.98 2.55 1.98
C THR A 282 20.51 3.03 0.64
N THR A 283 20.53 2.16 -0.37
CA THR A 283 20.94 2.52 -1.72
C THR A 283 19.96 1.99 -2.74
N GLN A 284 19.75 2.74 -3.81
CA GLN A 284 18.92 2.33 -4.93
C GLN A 284 19.57 2.81 -6.23
N HIS A 285 19.66 1.93 -7.22
CA HIS A 285 20.23 2.19 -8.52
C HIS A 285 19.33 1.61 -9.60
N SER A 286 19.04 2.40 -10.63
CA SER A 286 18.22 1.98 -11.75
C SER A 286 18.84 2.45 -13.06
N VAL A 287 18.83 1.58 -14.07
CA VAL A 287 19.20 1.90 -15.45
C VAL A 287 18.02 1.59 -16.34
N SER A 288 17.55 2.60 -17.09
CA SER A 288 16.47 2.43 -18.04
C SER A 288 16.89 2.73 -19.47
N PHE A 289 16.32 1.98 -20.40
CA PHE A 289 16.47 2.08 -21.83
C PHE A 289 15.08 2.27 -22.45
N SER A 290 14.92 3.31 -23.24
CA SER A 290 13.67 3.54 -23.96
C SER A 290 13.95 3.99 -25.39
N GLY A 291 13.03 3.67 -26.30
CA GLY A 291 13.18 4.09 -27.69
C GLY A 291 12.19 3.37 -28.59
N GLY A 292 12.32 3.60 -29.88
CA GLY A 292 11.49 2.91 -30.85
C GLY A 292 11.56 3.48 -32.26
N SER A 293 10.97 2.72 -33.16
CA SER A 293 10.72 3.10 -34.56
C SER A 293 9.22 3.36 -34.74
N ASP A 294 8.80 3.58 -35.98
CA ASP A 294 7.38 3.68 -36.35
C ASP A 294 6.61 2.38 -36.09
N LYS A 295 7.31 1.24 -36.02
CA LYS A 295 6.69 -0.08 -35.88
C LYS A 295 6.88 -0.70 -34.48
N VAL A 296 7.97 -0.41 -33.79
CA VAL A 296 8.30 -1.06 -32.52
C VAL A 296 8.71 0.00 -31.51
N ARG A 297 8.15 -0.06 -30.33
CA ARG A 297 8.47 0.80 -29.17
C ARG A 297 8.83 -0.12 -28.00
N TYR A 298 9.86 0.26 -27.25
CA TYR A 298 10.32 -0.53 -26.11
C TYR A 298 10.74 0.35 -24.94
N PHE A 299 10.51 -0.14 -23.76
CA PHE A 299 11.03 0.35 -22.49
C PHE A 299 11.59 -0.83 -21.72
N MET A 300 12.73 -0.66 -21.07
CA MET A 300 13.34 -1.63 -20.17
C MET A 300 13.96 -0.90 -18.99
N ASN A 301 13.73 -1.38 -17.77
CA ASN A 301 14.34 -0.86 -16.53
C ASN A 301 14.93 -2.01 -15.73
N LEU A 302 16.18 -1.84 -15.29
CA LEU A 302 16.89 -2.72 -14.37
C LEU A 302 17.12 -1.96 -13.07
N GLY A 303 16.68 -2.53 -11.95
CA GLY A 303 16.81 -1.90 -10.64
C GLY A 303 17.50 -2.80 -9.63
N TYR A 304 18.29 -2.16 -8.75
CA TYR A 304 18.93 -2.76 -7.58
C TYR A 304 18.66 -1.86 -6.36
N MET A 305 18.30 -2.48 -5.25
CA MET A 305 18.11 -1.79 -3.97
C MET A 305 18.74 -2.62 -2.86
N TYR A 306 19.49 -1.98 -1.99
CA TYR A 306 19.97 -2.53 -0.73
C TYR A 306 19.47 -1.66 0.43
N ASP A 307 18.91 -2.29 1.45
CA ASP A 307 18.38 -1.67 2.65
C ASP A 307 19.01 -2.36 3.88
N ASP A 308 20.01 -1.71 4.44
CA ASP A 308 20.64 -2.13 5.68
C ASP A 308 19.67 -1.92 6.85
N LYS A 309 19.56 -2.89 7.72
CA LYS A 309 18.79 -2.84 8.96
C LYS A 309 17.41 -2.17 8.76
N PRO A 310 16.49 -2.79 7.98
CA PRO A 310 15.20 -2.18 7.65
C PRO A 310 14.37 -1.70 8.84
N ASN A 311 14.58 -2.32 10.01
CA ASN A 311 13.92 -1.99 11.28
C ASN A 311 14.85 -1.32 12.31
N PHE A 312 16.01 -0.80 11.86
CA PHE A 312 17.06 -0.18 12.69
C PHE A 312 17.76 -1.12 13.67
N MET A 313 17.60 -2.43 13.58
CA MET A 313 18.28 -3.43 14.43
C MET A 313 19.36 -4.16 13.63
N SER A 314 20.50 -4.47 14.29
CA SER A 314 21.63 -5.16 13.66
C SER A 314 21.27 -6.58 13.16
N GLY A 315 22.08 -7.11 12.27
CA GLY A 315 21.95 -8.46 11.75
C GLY A 315 20.77 -8.68 10.81
N GLN A 316 20.22 -7.64 10.19
CA GLN A 316 19.16 -7.76 9.21
C GLN A 316 19.45 -6.89 7.98
N ASP A 317 19.35 -7.49 6.80
CA ASP A 317 19.42 -6.76 5.55
C ASP A 317 18.31 -7.17 4.57
N LYS A 318 18.12 -6.34 3.56
CA LYS A 318 17.18 -6.62 2.47
C LYS A 318 17.75 -6.14 1.14
N THR A 319 17.81 -7.05 0.18
CA THR A 319 18.22 -6.74 -1.19
C THR A 319 17.06 -6.99 -2.16
N ARG A 320 16.88 -6.09 -3.12
CA ARG A 320 15.86 -6.22 -4.16
C ARG A 320 16.47 -6.02 -5.54
N TYR A 321 16.12 -6.90 -6.46
CA TYR A 321 16.42 -6.80 -7.89
C TYR A 321 15.11 -6.69 -8.65
N THR A 322 15.03 -5.78 -9.62
CA THR A 322 13.85 -5.60 -10.48
C THR A 322 14.23 -5.58 -11.95
N LEU A 323 13.35 -6.16 -12.77
CA LEU A 323 13.37 -6.03 -14.23
C LEU A 323 11.95 -5.67 -14.67
N ASP A 324 11.80 -4.55 -15.37
CA ASP A 324 10.58 -4.13 -16.05
C ASP A 324 10.85 -3.99 -17.54
N THR A 325 10.02 -4.61 -18.38
CA THR A 325 10.14 -4.52 -19.84
C THR A 325 8.75 -4.38 -20.46
N ASN A 326 8.57 -3.35 -21.28
CA ASN A 326 7.36 -3.14 -22.08
C ASN A 326 7.74 -3.02 -23.56
N ILE A 327 7.08 -3.79 -24.40
CA ILE A 327 7.28 -3.79 -25.86
C ILE A 327 5.92 -3.69 -26.53
N ALA A 328 5.79 -2.79 -27.52
CA ALA A 328 4.63 -2.71 -28.36
C ALA A 328 5.06 -2.69 -29.84
N SER A 329 4.41 -3.52 -30.67
CA SER A 329 4.71 -3.65 -32.10
C SER A 329 3.46 -3.45 -32.93
N ASP A 330 3.47 -2.42 -33.78
CA ASP A 330 2.43 -2.16 -34.77
C ASP A 330 2.68 -3.05 -36.02
N ILE A 331 2.14 -4.27 -36.00
CA ILE A 331 2.30 -5.26 -37.10
C ILE A 331 1.70 -4.72 -38.37
N THR A 332 0.52 -4.10 -38.23
CA THR A 332 -0.14 -3.35 -39.33
C THR A 332 -0.73 -2.05 -38.77
N LYS A 333 -1.34 -1.20 -39.61
CA LYS A 333 -2.03 0.02 -39.13
C LYS A 333 -3.25 -0.25 -38.26
N TRP A 334 -3.78 -1.48 -38.28
CA TRP A 334 -4.98 -1.90 -37.55
C TRP A 334 -4.71 -2.99 -36.52
N PHE A 335 -3.48 -3.52 -36.44
CA PHE A 335 -3.14 -4.59 -35.51
C PHE A 335 -1.84 -4.30 -34.76
N THR A 336 -1.94 -4.18 -33.45
CA THR A 336 -0.81 -3.97 -32.51
C THR A 336 -0.71 -5.16 -31.56
N VAL A 337 0.49 -5.65 -31.33
CA VAL A 337 0.82 -6.65 -30.30
C VAL A 337 1.62 -5.97 -29.19
N LYS A 338 1.29 -6.29 -27.93
CA LYS A 338 1.94 -5.77 -26.72
C LYS A 338 2.46 -6.93 -25.88
N GLY A 339 3.60 -6.74 -25.26
CA GLY A 339 4.15 -7.68 -24.29
C GLY A 339 4.85 -6.97 -23.16
N SER A 340 4.71 -7.46 -21.94
CA SER A 340 5.50 -6.99 -20.81
C SER A 340 5.99 -8.14 -19.93
N ILE A 341 7.16 -7.92 -19.32
CA ILE A 341 7.75 -8.81 -18.34
C ILE A 341 8.13 -7.96 -17.13
N LYS A 342 7.62 -8.34 -15.96
CA LYS A 342 8.06 -7.77 -14.70
C LYS A 342 8.60 -8.90 -13.82
N TYR A 343 9.81 -8.72 -13.33
CA TYR A 343 10.45 -9.65 -12.40
C TYR A 343 10.97 -8.90 -11.19
N ILE A 344 10.63 -9.38 -10.01
CA ILE A 344 11.08 -8.84 -8.74
C ILE A 344 11.63 -9.98 -7.89
N ARG A 345 12.85 -9.81 -7.41
CA ARG A 345 13.47 -10.72 -6.46
C ARG A 345 13.83 -9.97 -5.19
N ASN A 346 13.18 -10.29 -4.09
CA ASN A 346 13.50 -9.82 -2.75
C ASN A 346 14.25 -10.93 -2.00
N VAL A 347 15.39 -10.57 -1.42
CA VAL A 347 16.17 -11.42 -0.52
C VAL A 347 16.26 -10.70 0.81
N SER A 348 15.95 -11.41 1.89
CA SER A 348 16.14 -10.91 3.26
C SER A 348 16.97 -11.91 4.03
N ASP A 349 18.02 -11.43 4.66
CA ASP A 349 18.90 -12.19 5.53
C ASP A 349 18.80 -11.61 6.94
N THR A 350 18.75 -12.47 7.93
CA THR A 350 18.70 -12.12 9.34
C THR A 350 19.66 -13.06 10.08
N GLU A 351 20.75 -12.51 10.58
CA GLU A 351 21.85 -13.28 11.17
C GLU A 351 21.67 -13.59 12.66
N HIS A 352 20.76 -12.86 13.34
CA HIS A 352 20.53 -12.99 14.79
C HIS A 352 19.04 -13.02 15.10
N GLY A 353 18.69 -13.44 16.32
CA GLY A 353 17.31 -13.27 16.78
C GLY A 353 16.96 -11.80 16.85
N GLN A 354 15.78 -11.48 16.34
CA GLN A 354 15.27 -10.10 16.35
C GLN A 354 14.32 -9.92 17.54
N PRO A 355 14.61 -9.02 18.49
CA PRO A 355 13.65 -8.70 19.53
C PRO A 355 12.43 -8.02 18.88
N TRP A 356 11.25 -8.27 19.43
CA TRP A 356 10.09 -7.51 19.03
C TRP A 356 10.33 -6.01 19.32
N MET A 357 10.06 -5.14 18.33
CA MET A 357 10.38 -3.70 18.42
C MET A 357 9.78 -3.00 19.66
N GLY A 358 8.70 -3.52 20.23
CA GLY A 358 8.14 -3.03 21.50
C GLY A 358 8.95 -3.39 22.74
N ASN A 359 9.82 -4.43 22.70
CA ASN A 359 10.51 -4.89 23.90
C ASN A 359 11.43 -3.82 24.49
N PHE A 360 12.17 -3.08 23.66
CA PHE A 360 13.04 -2.02 24.15
C PHE A 360 12.30 -0.80 24.76
N LEU A 361 10.98 -0.70 24.57
CA LEU A 361 10.14 0.30 25.22
C LEU A 361 9.46 -0.24 26.50
N LEU A 362 9.33 -1.57 26.62
CA LEU A 362 8.61 -2.23 27.71
C LEU A 362 9.55 -2.72 28.83
N VAL A 363 10.81 -3.00 28.50
CA VAL A 363 11.79 -3.41 29.52
C VAL A 363 12.22 -2.19 30.33
N PRO A 364 12.05 -2.22 31.67
CA PRO A 364 12.39 -1.09 32.54
C PRO A 364 13.89 -0.74 32.50
N SER A 365 14.20 0.54 32.68
CA SER A 365 15.58 1.07 32.70
C SER A 365 16.40 0.57 33.90
N ILE A 366 15.75 0.05 34.91
CA ILE A 366 16.39 -0.59 36.08
C ILE A 366 16.96 -1.98 35.80
N MET A 367 16.68 -2.54 34.59
CA MET A 367 17.20 -3.84 34.19
C MET A 367 18.59 -3.71 33.58
N VAL A 368 19.52 -4.53 34.02
CA VAL A 368 20.87 -4.64 33.44
C VAL A 368 20.78 -5.32 32.09
N ALA A 369 21.41 -4.78 31.08
CA ALA A 369 21.48 -5.40 29.78
C ALA A 369 22.46 -6.59 29.79
N GLN A 370 23.67 -6.35 30.21
CA GLN A 370 24.72 -7.34 30.43
C GLN A 370 25.58 -6.90 31.62
N GLN A 371 25.88 -7.82 32.51
CA GLN A 371 26.66 -7.57 33.69
C GLN A 371 28.17 -7.66 33.43
N SER A 372 29.01 -7.18 34.35
CA SER A 372 30.46 -7.12 34.16
C SER A 372 31.13 -8.49 33.96
N ASN A 373 30.50 -9.56 34.44
CA ASN A 373 30.97 -10.94 34.23
C ASN A 373 30.48 -11.53 32.89
N GLY A 374 29.71 -10.78 32.05
CA GLY A 374 29.18 -11.22 30.79
C GLY A 374 27.80 -11.87 30.85
N GLU A 375 27.20 -12.06 32.02
CA GLU A 375 25.83 -12.60 32.15
C GLU A 375 24.75 -11.59 31.72
N TRP A 376 23.58 -12.09 31.34
CA TRP A 376 22.51 -11.32 30.72
C TRP A 376 21.44 -10.89 31.74
N GLY A 377 21.69 -9.81 32.49
CA GLY A 377 20.64 -9.14 33.25
C GLY A 377 20.06 -9.95 34.39
N SER A 378 20.84 -10.86 34.98
CA SER A 378 20.49 -11.55 36.24
C SER A 378 20.80 -10.65 37.40
N ILE A 379 19.77 -10.07 38.03
CA ILE A 379 19.97 -9.11 39.09
C ILE A 379 20.23 -9.80 40.42
N ALA A 380 21.22 -9.30 41.10
CA ALA A 380 21.55 -9.53 42.49
C ALA A 380 20.34 -9.24 43.39
N GLY A 381 20.18 -10.09 44.39
CA GLY A 381 19.22 -9.90 45.47
C GLY A 381 17.72 -10.07 45.08
N GLY A 382 17.40 -10.61 43.92
CA GLY A 382 16.07 -11.15 43.63
C GLY A 382 14.93 -10.13 43.47
N LYS A 383 15.17 -8.83 43.61
CA LYS A 383 14.09 -7.85 43.55
C LYS A 383 13.47 -7.66 42.14
N GLN A 384 14.16 -8.10 41.06
CA GLN A 384 13.78 -7.77 39.68
C GLN A 384 14.04 -8.84 38.63
N ALA A 385 14.82 -9.86 38.93
CA ALA A 385 15.13 -10.94 38.01
C ALA A 385 13.96 -11.92 37.91
N THR A 386 12.91 -11.55 37.19
CA THR A 386 11.93 -12.53 36.77
C THR A 386 12.41 -13.17 35.47
N GLN A 387 12.16 -14.46 35.29
CA GLN A 387 12.44 -15.19 34.06
C GLN A 387 11.92 -14.42 32.83
N SER A 388 10.77 -13.75 32.93
CA SER A 388 10.18 -12.94 31.86
C SER A 388 11.07 -11.78 31.44
N PHE A 389 11.71 -11.08 32.33
CA PHE A 389 12.59 -9.96 32.00
C PHE A 389 13.89 -10.46 31.35
N ILE A 390 14.47 -11.55 31.85
CA ILE A 390 15.70 -12.14 31.30
C ILE A 390 15.45 -12.64 29.88
N THR A 391 14.37 -13.39 29.65
CA THR A 391 14.01 -13.89 28.33
C THR A 391 13.60 -12.76 27.39
N GLY A 392 13.07 -11.65 27.92
CA GLY A 392 12.70 -10.45 27.17
C GLY A 392 13.84 -9.46 26.92
N ASN A 393 15.07 -9.73 27.40
CA ASN A 393 16.22 -8.84 27.20
C ASN A 393 16.54 -8.66 25.70
N PRO A 394 16.36 -7.43 25.14
CA PRO A 394 16.50 -7.22 23.71
C PRO A 394 17.95 -7.40 23.20
N LEU A 395 18.93 -7.02 24.02
CA LEU A 395 20.34 -7.17 23.64
C LEU A 395 20.77 -8.65 23.59
N ARG A 396 20.27 -9.46 24.53
CA ARG A 396 20.47 -10.92 24.53
C ARG A 396 19.83 -11.56 23.29
N ALA A 397 18.65 -11.09 22.85
CA ALA A 397 18.02 -11.56 21.63
C ALA A 397 18.91 -11.28 20.40
N LEU A 398 19.55 -10.13 20.32
CA LEU A 398 20.48 -9.79 19.23
C LEU A 398 21.81 -10.54 19.29
N SER A 399 22.18 -11.14 20.42
CA SER A 399 23.44 -11.90 20.58
C SER A 399 23.33 -13.38 20.24
N ASN A 400 22.09 -13.91 20.07
CA ASN A 400 21.93 -15.33 19.81
C ASN A 400 22.34 -15.71 18.38
N LYS A 401 22.59 -17.02 18.14
CA LYS A 401 23.02 -17.57 16.85
C LYS A 401 21.85 -17.98 15.95
N ASN A 402 20.62 -17.49 16.24
CA ASN A 402 19.48 -17.74 15.37
C ASN A 402 19.69 -17.04 14.03
N TRP A 403 19.21 -17.64 12.96
CA TRP A 403 19.21 -16.98 11.65
C TRP A 403 17.96 -17.32 10.84
N SER A 404 17.64 -16.45 9.92
CA SER A 404 16.54 -16.65 8.98
C SER A 404 16.91 -16.05 7.62
N LYS A 405 16.83 -16.85 6.58
CA LYS A 405 17.08 -16.47 5.18
C LYS A 405 15.79 -16.64 4.39
N SER A 406 15.35 -15.63 3.69
CA SER A 406 14.17 -15.73 2.86
C SER A 406 14.36 -15.10 1.49
N LYS A 407 13.69 -15.69 0.50
CA LYS A 407 13.70 -15.23 -0.88
C LYS A 407 12.27 -15.26 -1.42
N THR A 408 11.84 -14.15 -1.97
CA THR A 408 10.58 -14.05 -2.72
C THR A 408 10.90 -13.67 -4.15
N GLU A 409 10.46 -14.48 -5.10
CA GLU A 409 10.55 -14.21 -6.54
C GLU A 409 9.14 -14.02 -7.08
N GLU A 410 8.92 -12.89 -7.73
CA GLU A 410 7.64 -12.55 -8.35
C GLU A 410 7.85 -12.30 -9.83
N THR A 411 7.01 -12.90 -10.66
CA THR A 411 7.01 -12.73 -12.10
C THR A 411 5.64 -12.32 -12.58
N MET A 412 5.57 -11.44 -13.56
CA MET A 412 4.36 -11.09 -14.27
C MET A 412 4.69 -11.08 -15.77
N TYR A 413 4.01 -11.93 -16.53
CA TYR A 413 4.06 -11.95 -17.98
C TYR A 413 2.71 -11.48 -18.49
N ASP A 414 2.71 -10.47 -19.34
CA ASP A 414 1.53 -9.92 -19.97
C ASP A 414 1.71 -9.99 -21.49
N LEU A 415 0.71 -10.53 -22.17
CA LEU A 415 0.62 -10.54 -23.62
C LEU A 415 -0.74 -10.02 -24.03
N GLY A 416 -0.75 -8.98 -24.86
CA GLY A 416 -1.97 -8.33 -25.32
C GLY A 416 -1.93 -8.02 -26.81
N PHE A 417 -3.11 -7.75 -27.34
CA PHE A 417 -3.28 -7.26 -28.70
C PHE A 417 -4.41 -6.24 -28.78
N ASP A 418 -4.28 -5.30 -29.71
CA ASP A 418 -5.34 -4.37 -30.11
C ASP A 418 -5.60 -4.51 -31.62
N ILE A 419 -6.87 -4.62 -31.99
CA ILE A 419 -7.35 -4.68 -33.37
C ILE A 419 -8.29 -3.49 -33.60
N LYS A 420 -7.97 -2.65 -34.62
CA LYS A 420 -8.75 -1.47 -35.03
C LYS A 420 -9.27 -1.65 -36.45
N PRO A 421 -10.27 -2.50 -36.68
CA PRO A 421 -10.66 -2.91 -38.03
C PRO A 421 -11.34 -1.79 -38.81
N VAL A 422 -12.05 -0.89 -38.12
CA VAL A 422 -12.69 0.30 -38.70
C VAL A 422 -12.55 1.48 -37.70
N LYS A 423 -12.73 2.69 -38.19
CA LYS A 423 -12.63 3.90 -37.38
C LYS A 423 -13.61 3.84 -36.19
N GLY A 424 -13.08 4.06 -35.02
CA GLY A 424 -13.84 4.09 -33.75
C GLY A 424 -14.04 2.73 -33.09
N LEU A 425 -13.77 1.60 -33.76
CA LEU A 425 -13.91 0.26 -33.16
C LEU A 425 -12.54 -0.27 -32.74
N ASP A 426 -12.38 -0.52 -31.44
CA ASP A 426 -11.20 -1.15 -30.83
C ASP A 426 -11.61 -2.50 -30.22
N ILE A 427 -10.95 -3.58 -30.59
CA ILE A 427 -11.09 -4.91 -30.01
C ILE A 427 -9.76 -5.25 -29.35
N SER A 428 -9.74 -5.48 -28.04
CA SER A 428 -8.52 -5.77 -27.30
C SER A 428 -8.63 -7.10 -26.53
N GLY A 429 -7.52 -7.83 -26.49
CA GLY A 429 -7.37 -9.02 -25.67
C GLY A 429 -6.08 -8.96 -24.87
N GLN A 430 -6.11 -9.46 -23.64
CA GLN A 430 -4.97 -9.49 -22.73
C GLN A 430 -4.98 -10.81 -21.96
N GLY A 431 -3.82 -11.45 -21.88
CA GLY A 431 -3.56 -12.59 -21.02
C GLY A 431 -2.40 -12.31 -20.08
N VAL A 432 -2.65 -12.38 -18.76
CA VAL A 432 -1.66 -12.15 -17.72
C VAL A 432 -1.42 -13.42 -16.94
N PHE A 433 -0.16 -13.81 -16.82
CA PHE A 433 0.30 -14.82 -15.87
C PHE A 433 1.13 -14.13 -14.78
N ARG A 434 0.73 -14.27 -13.52
CA ARG A 434 1.55 -13.86 -12.37
C ARG A 434 1.90 -15.06 -11.52
N GLY A 435 3.20 -15.23 -11.27
CA GLY A 435 3.78 -16.22 -10.36
C GLY A 435 4.46 -15.54 -9.18
N GLN A 436 4.30 -16.10 -7.98
CA GLN A 436 5.08 -15.73 -6.80
C GLN A 436 5.60 -17.02 -6.17
N GLU A 437 6.89 -17.08 -5.88
CA GLU A 437 7.51 -18.15 -5.15
C GLU A 437 8.21 -17.59 -3.91
N TYR A 438 7.88 -18.13 -2.75
CA TYR A 438 8.52 -17.83 -1.48
C TYR A 438 9.31 -19.06 -1.01
N LYS A 439 10.57 -18.82 -0.60
CA LYS A 439 11.43 -19.81 0.05
C LYS A 439 11.98 -19.19 1.32
N GLY A 440 11.66 -19.80 2.45
CA GLY A 440 12.17 -19.40 3.76
C GLY A 440 12.91 -20.55 4.41
N LYS A 441 14.02 -20.25 5.08
CA LYS A 441 14.80 -21.17 5.88
C LYS A 441 15.18 -20.46 7.16
N SER A 442 14.93 -21.08 8.31
CA SER A 442 15.27 -20.51 9.61
C SER A 442 15.85 -21.57 10.53
N TYR A 443 16.75 -21.11 11.38
CA TYR A 443 17.42 -21.94 12.39
C TYR A 443 17.29 -21.28 13.77
N THR A 444 16.91 -22.07 14.74
CA THR A 444 16.92 -21.69 16.15
C THR A 444 18.07 -22.44 16.83
N ALA A 445 19.05 -21.72 17.32
CA ALA A 445 20.23 -22.26 17.96
C ALA A 445 19.97 -22.61 19.42
N LEU A 446 20.79 -23.47 19.99
CA LEU A 446 20.87 -23.66 21.45
C LEU A 446 21.32 -22.35 22.10
N GLN A 447 20.80 -22.10 23.27
CA GLN A 447 21.22 -20.96 24.09
C GLN A 447 21.29 -21.40 25.54
N ASP A 448 22.44 -21.18 26.16
CA ASP A 448 22.64 -21.53 27.57
C ASP A 448 21.68 -20.74 28.50
N GLU A 449 21.37 -21.34 29.63
CA GLU A 449 20.67 -20.62 30.69
C GLU A 449 21.51 -19.46 31.20
N VAL A 450 20.84 -18.35 31.50
CA VAL A 450 21.48 -17.24 32.22
C VAL A 450 21.75 -17.68 33.67
N LYS A 451 22.90 -17.34 34.17
CA LYS A 451 23.29 -17.62 35.56
C LYS A 451 23.13 -16.38 36.41
N THR A 452 22.84 -16.59 37.69
CA THR A 452 22.82 -15.50 38.68
C THR A 452 24.21 -14.88 38.78
N PHE A 453 24.27 -13.55 38.88
CA PHE A 453 25.53 -12.82 38.91
C PHE A 453 26.42 -13.20 40.11
N GLU A 454 25.81 -13.35 41.29
CA GLU A 454 26.54 -13.61 42.52
C GLU A 454 26.99 -15.04 42.68
N THR A 455 26.12 -15.99 42.31
CA THR A 455 26.34 -17.41 42.68
C THR A 455 26.66 -18.28 41.50
N GLY A 456 26.53 -17.75 40.27
CA GLY A 456 26.66 -18.56 39.04
C GLY A 456 25.63 -19.66 38.88
N THR A 457 24.50 -19.58 39.63
CA THR A 457 23.43 -20.59 39.59
C THR A 457 22.55 -20.38 38.34
N PRO A 458 22.32 -21.43 37.52
CA PRO A 458 21.44 -21.32 36.35
C PRO A 458 20.00 -20.95 36.73
N ILE A 459 19.42 -20.04 35.94
CA ILE A 459 18.02 -19.60 36.07
C ILE A 459 17.18 -20.38 35.09
N GLY A 460 16.43 -21.37 35.59
CA GLY A 460 15.65 -22.29 34.78
C GLY A 460 14.68 -21.59 33.80
N GLY A 461 14.57 -22.14 32.62
CA GLY A 461 13.68 -21.63 31.55
C GLY A 461 14.19 -20.38 30.81
N THR A 462 15.40 -19.92 31.07
CA THR A 462 16.04 -18.82 30.34
C THR A 462 16.81 -19.30 29.11
N GLY A 463 17.12 -20.60 28.99
CA GLY A 463 17.83 -21.22 27.88
C GLY A 463 16.94 -21.67 26.71
N THR A 464 17.58 -22.03 25.61
CA THR A 464 16.96 -22.77 24.50
C THR A 464 17.62 -24.15 24.44
N TYR A 465 16.89 -25.19 24.81
CA TYR A 465 17.41 -26.54 24.99
C TYR A 465 17.29 -27.44 23.76
N THR A 466 16.59 -26.98 22.75
CA THR A 466 16.37 -27.72 21.51
C THR A 466 16.61 -26.82 20.32
N ASN A 467 17.66 -27.06 19.57
CA ASN A 467 17.84 -26.39 18.30
C ASN A 467 16.91 -26.98 17.23
N SER A 468 16.55 -26.16 16.28
CA SER A 468 15.64 -26.59 15.22
C SER A 468 15.86 -25.81 13.93
N MET A 469 15.60 -26.47 12.81
CA MET A 469 15.54 -25.86 11.49
C MET A 469 14.16 -26.04 10.90
N SER A 470 13.64 -24.98 10.28
CA SER A 470 12.44 -25.05 9.46
C SER A 470 12.70 -24.53 8.05
N MET A 471 12.09 -25.17 7.08
CA MET A 471 12.04 -24.73 5.68
C MET A 471 10.58 -24.58 5.25
N ASN A 472 10.29 -23.44 4.64
CA ASN A 472 8.95 -23.12 4.15
C ASN A 472 9.04 -22.77 2.66
N TRP A 473 8.15 -23.35 1.89
CA TRP A 473 7.96 -23.02 0.49
C TRP A 473 6.50 -22.71 0.25
N SER A 474 6.24 -21.64 -0.53
CA SER A 474 4.88 -21.40 -1.03
C SER A 474 4.92 -20.83 -2.45
N SER A 475 3.87 -21.11 -3.20
CA SER A 475 3.70 -20.63 -4.57
C SER A 475 2.30 -20.10 -4.77
N VAL A 476 2.20 -18.90 -5.35
CA VAL A 476 0.96 -18.32 -5.85
C VAL A 476 1.03 -18.31 -7.37
N THR A 477 -0.04 -18.77 -8.01
CA THR A 477 -0.24 -18.62 -9.45
C THR A 477 -1.56 -17.90 -9.68
N ARG A 478 -1.53 -16.83 -10.48
CA ARG A 478 -2.73 -16.10 -10.92
C ARG A 478 -2.71 -15.95 -12.42
N MET A 479 -3.77 -16.37 -13.07
CA MET A 479 -4.00 -16.18 -14.50
C MET A 479 -5.22 -15.28 -14.66
N LEU A 480 -5.10 -14.25 -15.49
CA LEU A 480 -6.17 -13.33 -15.84
C LEU A 480 -6.26 -13.22 -17.35
N TYR A 481 -7.42 -13.48 -17.90
CA TYR A 481 -7.71 -13.26 -19.32
C TYR A 481 -8.81 -12.21 -19.41
N THR A 482 -8.61 -11.19 -20.24
CA THR A 482 -9.55 -10.09 -20.43
C THR A 482 -9.75 -9.86 -21.92
N GLY A 483 -10.99 -9.74 -22.34
CA GLY A 483 -11.36 -9.33 -23.69
C GLY A 483 -12.31 -8.14 -23.63
N THR A 484 -12.08 -7.13 -24.48
CA THR A 484 -12.94 -5.94 -24.57
C THR A 484 -13.23 -5.54 -26.00
N ILE A 485 -14.41 -4.98 -26.20
CA ILE A 485 -14.83 -4.32 -27.43
C ILE A 485 -15.23 -2.91 -27.06
N LYS A 486 -14.61 -1.91 -27.68
CA LYS A 486 -14.89 -0.50 -27.46
C LYS A 486 -15.26 0.15 -28.79
N TYR A 487 -16.31 1.00 -28.76
CA TYR A 487 -16.72 1.79 -29.90
C TYR A 487 -16.82 3.26 -29.51
N ASP A 488 -16.06 4.09 -30.20
CA ASP A 488 -16.03 5.55 -30.05
C ASP A 488 -16.74 6.18 -31.26
N TRP A 489 -17.80 6.93 -30.96
CA TRP A 489 -18.51 7.70 -31.99
C TRP A 489 -18.63 9.15 -31.52
N SER A 490 -18.33 10.10 -32.42
CA SER A 490 -18.39 11.52 -32.11
C SER A 490 -18.80 12.36 -33.31
N ASN A 491 -19.56 13.43 -33.04
CA ASN A 491 -19.80 14.54 -33.95
C ASN A 491 -19.59 15.87 -33.17
N SER A 492 -19.99 16.99 -33.77
CA SER A 492 -19.84 18.32 -33.14
C SER A 492 -20.65 18.54 -31.86
N ILE A 493 -21.65 17.70 -31.57
CA ILE A 493 -22.59 17.86 -30.46
C ILE A 493 -22.50 16.68 -29.48
N HIS A 494 -22.37 15.48 -30.03
CA HIS A 494 -22.47 14.23 -29.26
C HIS A 494 -21.16 13.46 -29.32
N ASN A 495 -20.68 13.03 -28.16
CA ASN A 495 -19.59 12.07 -28.02
C ASN A 495 -20.08 10.85 -27.24
N ILE A 496 -19.98 9.66 -27.79
CA ILE A 496 -20.40 8.40 -27.18
C ILE A 496 -19.22 7.43 -27.22
N THR A 497 -18.87 6.88 -26.07
CA THR A 497 -17.96 5.73 -25.93
C THR A 497 -18.73 4.58 -25.29
N ALA A 498 -18.89 3.47 -25.99
CA ALA A 498 -19.47 2.24 -25.46
C ALA A 498 -18.39 1.16 -25.35
N LEU A 499 -18.35 0.46 -24.22
CA LEU A 499 -17.40 -0.62 -23.94
C LEU A 499 -18.16 -1.82 -23.38
N ALA A 500 -17.88 -3.02 -23.90
CA ALA A 500 -18.31 -4.29 -23.34
C ALA A 500 -17.10 -5.19 -23.17
N GLY A 501 -17.10 -6.03 -22.14
CA GLY A 501 -15.96 -6.90 -21.89
C GLY A 501 -16.30 -8.10 -21.02
N THR A 502 -15.35 -9.03 -21.00
CA THR A 502 -15.37 -10.22 -20.15
C THR A 502 -13.98 -10.44 -19.56
N SER A 503 -13.92 -10.99 -18.34
CA SER A 503 -12.68 -11.44 -17.76
C SER A 503 -12.84 -12.77 -17.01
N TYR A 504 -11.79 -13.57 -17.05
CA TYR A 504 -11.69 -14.81 -16.31
C TYR A 504 -10.41 -14.83 -15.49
N GLU A 505 -10.53 -15.09 -14.19
CA GLU A 505 -9.40 -15.21 -13.26
C GLU A 505 -9.37 -16.60 -12.64
N HIS A 506 -8.16 -17.15 -12.55
CA HIS A 506 -7.85 -18.34 -11.78
C HIS A 506 -6.68 -18.07 -10.84
N TYR A 507 -6.94 -18.23 -9.55
CA TYR A 507 -5.94 -18.12 -8.48
C TYR A 507 -5.70 -19.46 -7.83
N LYS A 508 -4.43 -19.81 -7.61
CA LYS A 508 -4.01 -21.02 -6.92
C LYS A 508 -2.86 -20.71 -5.97
N TYR A 509 -2.98 -21.18 -4.74
CA TYR A 509 -1.94 -21.13 -3.71
C TYR A 509 -1.55 -22.54 -3.32
N LYS A 510 -0.25 -22.80 -3.15
CA LYS A 510 0.31 -24.03 -2.60
C LYS A 510 1.34 -23.69 -1.53
N ALA A 511 1.42 -24.52 -0.49
CA ALA A 511 2.44 -24.40 0.54
C ALA A 511 2.96 -25.77 0.94
N LEU A 512 4.24 -25.80 1.34
CA LEU A 512 4.91 -26.94 1.91
C LEU A 512 5.83 -26.45 3.02
N SER A 513 5.89 -27.17 4.13
CA SER A 513 6.85 -26.91 5.21
C SER A 513 7.50 -28.21 5.66
N ALA A 514 8.74 -28.12 6.10
CA ALA A 514 9.47 -29.22 6.70
C ALA A 514 10.35 -28.69 7.84
N GLY A 515 10.52 -29.45 8.90
CA GLY A 515 11.36 -29.07 10.01
C GLY A 515 12.00 -30.30 10.69
N ARG A 516 13.16 -30.05 11.31
CA ARG A 516 13.85 -31.00 12.19
C ARG A 516 14.38 -30.31 13.42
N LYS A 517 14.53 -31.10 14.48
CA LYS A 517 15.11 -30.70 15.77
C LYS A 517 16.39 -31.50 16.06
N ASN A 518 17.07 -31.09 17.14
CA ASN A 518 18.22 -31.82 17.71
C ASN A 518 19.37 -32.02 16.69
N PHE A 519 19.91 -30.89 16.22
CA PHE A 519 21.13 -30.85 15.40
C PHE A 519 22.36 -31.03 16.28
N PRO A 520 23.36 -31.83 15.88
CA PRO A 520 24.60 -32.04 16.64
C PRO A 520 25.54 -30.83 16.62
N SER A 521 25.33 -29.87 15.68
CA SER A 521 26.12 -28.65 15.56
C SER A 521 25.30 -27.55 14.91
N ASP A 522 25.44 -26.30 15.41
CA ASP A 522 24.85 -25.09 14.84
C ASP A 522 25.46 -24.74 13.47
N ALA A 523 26.59 -25.33 13.07
CA ALA A 523 27.20 -25.13 11.76
C ALA A 523 26.48 -25.90 10.63
N LEU A 524 25.56 -26.79 10.93
CA LEU A 524 24.84 -27.58 9.94
C LEU A 524 23.61 -26.81 9.43
N GLU A 525 23.69 -26.41 8.17
CA GLU A 525 22.61 -25.66 7.51
C GLU A 525 21.71 -26.54 6.61
N ASP A 526 21.69 -27.85 6.77
CA ASP A 526 20.83 -28.78 6.00
C ASP A 526 19.87 -29.53 6.93
N LEU A 527 18.62 -29.74 6.48
CA LEU A 527 17.62 -30.49 7.27
C LEU A 527 18.14 -31.89 7.66
N ASN A 528 18.90 -32.55 6.78
CA ASN A 528 19.41 -33.88 7.06
C ASN A 528 20.43 -33.92 8.20
N GLY A 529 20.96 -32.78 8.63
CA GLY A 529 21.82 -32.66 9.81
C GLY A 529 21.09 -32.88 11.15
N GLY A 530 19.75 -32.75 11.17
CA GLY A 530 18.95 -32.95 12.37
C GLY A 530 18.58 -34.43 12.62
N SER A 531 18.03 -34.68 13.82
CA SER A 531 17.58 -36.01 14.28
C SER A 531 16.58 -36.65 13.30
N ASN A 532 16.65 -37.96 13.16
CA ASN A 532 15.71 -38.79 12.39
C ASN A 532 14.60 -39.39 13.27
N ALA A 533 14.57 -39.11 14.57
CA ALA A 533 13.50 -39.58 15.45
C ALA A 533 12.16 -38.94 15.05
N GLY A 534 11.08 -39.73 14.98
CA GLY A 534 9.77 -39.26 14.50
C GLY A 534 9.22 -38.04 15.25
N LYS A 535 9.52 -37.92 16.57
CA LYS A 535 9.13 -36.76 17.39
C LYS A 535 9.86 -35.46 17.04
N ASP A 536 11.00 -35.54 16.32
CA ASP A 536 11.85 -34.44 15.96
C ASP A 536 11.59 -33.97 14.51
N LEU A 537 10.75 -34.69 13.77
CA LEU A 537 10.35 -34.39 12.40
C LEU A 537 9.03 -33.65 12.39
N SER A 538 8.94 -32.65 11.55
CA SER A 538 7.68 -31.95 11.24
C SER A 538 7.53 -31.71 9.75
N ASN A 539 6.31 -31.85 9.24
CA ASN A 539 5.97 -31.49 7.87
C ASN A 539 4.54 -30.96 7.82
N GLY A 540 4.24 -30.21 6.80
CA GLY A 540 2.90 -29.70 6.55
C GLY A 540 2.78 -29.19 5.12
N GLY A 541 1.54 -29.11 4.63
CA GLY A 541 1.30 -28.59 3.31
C GLY A 541 -0.17 -28.34 3.08
N GLY A 542 -0.47 -27.54 2.05
CA GLY A 542 -1.84 -27.22 1.70
C GLY A 542 -1.95 -26.58 0.33
N MET A 543 -3.16 -26.58 -0.20
CA MET A 543 -3.51 -25.95 -1.46
C MET A 543 -4.89 -25.33 -1.36
N THR A 544 -5.01 -24.10 -1.90
CA THR A 544 -6.31 -23.44 -2.07
C THR A 544 -6.39 -22.81 -3.45
N GLU A 545 -7.59 -22.74 -4.00
CA GLU A 545 -7.85 -22.11 -5.30
C GLU A 545 -9.22 -21.44 -5.33
N TYR A 546 -9.36 -20.44 -6.21
CA TYR A 546 -10.66 -19.89 -6.60
C TYR A 546 -10.65 -19.43 -8.05
N LYS A 547 -11.84 -19.25 -8.60
CA LYS A 547 -12.09 -18.77 -9.97
C LYS A 547 -13.13 -17.66 -9.93
N ILE A 548 -12.97 -16.65 -10.79
CA ILE A 548 -13.95 -15.59 -11.00
C ILE A 548 -14.19 -15.43 -12.49
N LEU A 549 -15.46 -15.42 -12.90
CA LEU A 549 -15.90 -15.07 -14.25
C LEU A 549 -16.68 -13.75 -14.18
N SER A 550 -16.40 -12.84 -15.09
CA SER A 550 -17.01 -11.52 -15.08
C SER A 550 -17.46 -11.06 -16.45
N TYR A 551 -18.60 -10.37 -16.49
CA TYR A 551 -19.06 -9.60 -17.65
C TYR A 551 -19.27 -8.15 -17.23
N PHE A 552 -18.90 -7.20 -18.08
CA PHE A 552 -19.00 -5.78 -17.75
C PHE A 552 -19.29 -4.94 -18.98
N GLY A 553 -19.93 -3.79 -18.75
CA GLY A 553 -20.21 -2.80 -19.79
C GLY A 553 -20.17 -1.39 -19.23
N ARG A 554 -19.79 -0.44 -20.07
CA ARG A 554 -19.77 1.00 -19.78
C ARG A 554 -20.23 1.79 -20.97
N ILE A 555 -21.01 2.82 -20.71
CA ILE A 555 -21.40 3.83 -21.69
C ILE A 555 -21.05 5.19 -21.12
N ASN A 556 -20.23 5.96 -21.84
CA ASN A 556 -19.94 7.36 -21.57
C ASN A 556 -20.60 8.20 -22.66
N TYR A 557 -21.33 9.24 -22.24
CA TYR A 557 -21.99 10.18 -23.13
C TYR A 557 -21.63 11.61 -22.75
N SER A 558 -21.20 12.39 -23.73
CA SER A 558 -20.97 13.84 -23.57
C SER A 558 -21.79 14.59 -24.60
N LEU A 559 -22.60 15.52 -24.10
CA LEU A 559 -23.40 16.44 -24.94
C LEU A 559 -22.73 17.81 -24.93
N MET A 560 -22.31 18.29 -26.12
CA MET A 560 -21.65 19.58 -26.34
C MET A 560 -20.41 19.82 -25.47
N ASP A 561 -19.76 18.75 -24.97
CA ASP A 561 -18.71 18.82 -23.96
C ASP A 561 -19.09 19.56 -22.65
N ARG A 562 -20.40 19.70 -22.37
CA ARG A 562 -20.97 20.38 -21.19
C ARG A 562 -21.61 19.41 -20.22
N TYR A 563 -22.45 18.51 -20.72
CA TYR A 563 -23.20 17.55 -19.91
C TYR A 563 -22.61 16.17 -20.11
N LEU A 564 -22.10 15.59 -19.03
CA LEU A 564 -21.39 14.33 -19.02
C LEU A 564 -22.22 13.28 -18.27
N LEU A 565 -22.39 12.11 -18.85
CA LEU A 565 -23.09 10.99 -18.23
C LEU A 565 -22.26 9.72 -18.41
N GLU A 566 -22.18 8.92 -17.36
CA GLU A 566 -21.56 7.59 -17.40
C GLU A 566 -22.46 6.57 -16.72
N ALA A 567 -22.63 5.40 -17.33
CA ALA A 567 -23.32 4.26 -16.75
C ALA A 567 -22.44 3.01 -16.89
N ASN A 568 -22.25 2.28 -15.78
CA ASN A 568 -21.53 1.02 -15.75
C ASN A 568 -22.43 -0.07 -15.17
N ILE A 569 -22.25 -1.28 -15.66
CA ILE A 569 -22.78 -2.50 -15.06
C ILE A 569 -21.70 -3.58 -15.07
N ARG A 570 -21.60 -4.32 -13.97
CA ARG A 570 -20.75 -5.49 -13.89
C ARG A 570 -21.45 -6.64 -13.20
N ALA A 571 -21.26 -7.85 -13.72
CA ALA A 571 -21.71 -9.10 -13.15
C ALA A 571 -20.51 -10.00 -12.90
N ASP A 572 -20.28 -10.39 -11.66
CA ASP A 572 -19.19 -11.29 -11.24
C ASP A 572 -19.73 -12.59 -10.67
N ALA A 573 -19.19 -13.72 -11.09
CA ALA A 573 -19.47 -15.05 -10.51
C ALA A 573 -18.19 -15.57 -9.84
N SER A 574 -18.28 -15.92 -8.54
CA SER A 574 -17.15 -16.43 -7.77
C SER A 574 -17.38 -17.86 -7.27
N SER A 575 -16.34 -18.72 -7.40
CA SER A 575 -16.35 -20.06 -6.83
C SER A 575 -16.28 -20.11 -5.30
N ARG A 576 -16.10 -18.95 -4.62
CA ARG A 576 -16.13 -18.84 -3.15
C ARG A 576 -17.55 -18.95 -2.56
N PHE A 577 -18.57 -18.92 -3.42
CA PHE A 577 -19.98 -19.03 -3.04
C PHE A 577 -20.63 -20.29 -3.60
N TYR A 578 -21.65 -20.77 -2.90
CA TYR A 578 -22.48 -21.85 -3.39
C TYR A 578 -23.15 -21.45 -4.71
N LYS A 579 -23.51 -22.42 -5.54
CA LYS A 579 -23.98 -22.23 -6.93
C LYS A 579 -25.07 -21.16 -7.09
N ASP A 580 -26.00 -21.07 -6.13
CA ASP A 580 -27.15 -20.16 -6.19
C ASP A 580 -26.80 -18.71 -5.81
N ASN A 581 -25.66 -18.48 -5.10
CA ASN A 581 -25.21 -17.15 -4.65
C ASN A 581 -23.93 -16.69 -5.36
N ARG A 582 -23.50 -17.37 -6.42
CA ARG A 582 -22.23 -17.03 -7.12
C ARG A 582 -22.24 -15.68 -7.80
N TRP A 583 -23.40 -15.27 -8.37
CA TRP A 583 -23.50 -14.05 -9.15
C TRP A 583 -23.82 -12.84 -8.27
N GLY A 584 -22.99 -11.79 -8.42
CA GLY A 584 -23.24 -10.45 -7.89
C GLY A 584 -23.36 -9.44 -9.04
N TYR A 585 -24.27 -8.47 -8.91
CA TYR A 585 -24.52 -7.44 -9.91
C TYR A 585 -24.27 -6.06 -9.32
N PHE A 586 -23.43 -5.27 -9.99
CA PHE A 586 -22.87 -4.03 -9.47
C PHE A 586 -23.08 -2.88 -10.49
N PRO A 587 -24.24 -2.19 -10.46
CA PRO A 587 -24.48 -1.00 -11.29
C PRO A 587 -23.83 0.23 -10.69
N SER A 588 -23.41 1.19 -11.55
CA SER A 588 -23.03 2.53 -11.15
C SER A 588 -23.38 3.57 -12.20
N PHE A 589 -23.66 4.80 -11.75
CA PHE A 589 -24.03 5.94 -12.56
C PHE A 589 -23.27 7.18 -12.09
N SER A 590 -22.90 8.04 -13.02
CA SER A 590 -22.38 9.37 -12.68
C SER A 590 -22.79 10.41 -13.72
N ALA A 591 -22.87 11.66 -13.26
CA ALA A 591 -23.18 12.80 -14.07
C ALA A 591 -22.24 13.96 -13.75
N GLY A 592 -21.93 14.77 -14.75
CA GLY A 592 -21.11 15.97 -14.62
C GLY A 592 -21.68 17.10 -15.46
N TRP A 593 -21.63 18.33 -14.92
CA TRP A 593 -21.98 19.54 -15.63
C TRP A 593 -20.81 20.52 -15.61
N ARG A 594 -20.27 20.78 -16.81
CA ARG A 594 -19.19 21.75 -17.02
C ARG A 594 -19.78 23.14 -17.20
N ILE A 595 -20.09 23.79 -16.09
CA ILE A 595 -20.75 25.11 -16.02
C ILE A 595 -19.93 26.17 -16.76
N SER A 596 -18.58 26.07 -16.68
CA SER A 596 -17.68 27.00 -17.38
C SER A 596 -17.83 27.01 -18.91
N GLN A 597 -18.46 25.96 -19.49
CA GLN A 597 -18.71 25.89 -20.94
C GLN A 597 -20.06 26.49 -21.37
N GLU A 598 -20.86 26.99 -20.41
CA GLU A 598 -22.13 27.63 -20.70
C GLU A 598 -21.92 29.05 -21.23
N GLU A 599 -22.85 29.52 -22.08
CA GLU A 599 -22.74 30.82 -22.73
C GLU A 599 -22.67 31.97 -21.70
N PHE A 600 -23.40 31.87 -20.58
CA PHE A 600 -23.40 32.88 -19.51
C PHE A 600 -22.08 32.98 -18.75
N MET A 601 -21.21 31.98 -18.85
CA MET A 601 -19.88 31.95 -18.22
C MET A 601 -18.76 32.49 -19.11
N LYS A 602 -18.96 32.64 -20.42
CA LYS A 602 -17.90 33.01 -21.37
C LYS A 602 -17.25 34.38 -21.09
N ASN A 603 -18.01 35.28 -20.45
CA ASN A 603 -17.49 36.62 -20.09
C ASN A 603 -16.68 36.64 -18.78
N ILE A 604 -16.58 35.50 -18.09
CA ILE A 604 -15.88 35.37 -16.80
C ILE A 604 -14.51 34.74 -17.07
N SER A 605 -13.54 35.53 -17.50
CA SER A 605 -12.23 35.06 -17.96
C SER A 605 -11.35 34.45 -16.87
N TRP A 606 -11.56 34.80 -15.61
CA TRP A 606 -10.77 34.29 -14.50
C TRP A 606 -11.16 32.88 -14.02
N ILE A 607 -12.30 32.34 -14.50
CA ILE A 607 -12.72 30.94 -14.29
C ILE A 607 -12.42 30.15 -15.54
N ASN A 608 -11.42 29.29 -15.51
CA ASN A 608 -11.01 28.45 -16.64
C ASN A 608 -11.83 27.18 -16.71
N ASN A 609 -12.13 26.59 -15.54
CA ASN A 609 -12.98 25.42 -15.44
C ASN A 609 -13.84 25.50 -14.17
N LEU A 610 -15.11 25.20 -14.30
CA LEU A 610 -16.04 24.99 -13.20
C LEU A 610 -16.91 23.80 -13.57
N LYS A 611 -16.75 22.70 -12.83
CA LYS A 611 -17.51 21.46 -13.05
C LYS A 611 -18.09 20.98 -11.73
N ILE A 612 -19.35 20.63 -11.72
CA ILE A 612 -19.99 19.88 -10.63
C ILE A 612 -20.21 18.45 -11.10
N ARG A 613 -20.11 17.51 -10.19
CA ARG A 613 -20.28 16.07 -10.48
C ARG A 613 -20.97 15.35 -9.34
N ALA A 614 -21.69 14.29 -9.69
CA ALA A 614 -22.32 13.39 -8.74
C ALA A 614 -22.18 11.95 -9.25
N SER A 615 -21.90 11.03 -8.34
CA SER A 615 -21.86 9.60 -8.66
C SER A 615 -22.55 8.78 -7.58
N TRP A 616 -23.11 7.64 -8.00
CA TRP A 616 -23.68 6.61 -7.16
C TRP A 616 -23.40 5.25 -7.77
N GLY A 617 -23.10 4.26 -6.95
CA GLY A 617 -22.99 2.89 -7.42
C GLY A 617 -22.78 1.89 -6.30
N THR A 618 -22.87 0.63 -6.65
CA THR A 618 -22.60 -0.51 -5.77
C THR A 618 -21.40 -1.30 -6.25
N LEU A 619 -20.63 -1.82 -5.31
CA LEU A 619 -19.44 -2.64 -5.54
C LEU A 619 -19.51 -3.88 -4.64
N GLY A 620 -19.10 -5.03 -5.16
CA GLY A 620 -18.98 -6.25 -4.36
C GLY A 620 -17.63 -6.37 -3.67
N ASN A 621 -17.57 -7.13 -2.58
CA ASN A 621 -16.32 -7.53 -1.95
C ASN A 621 -16.31 -9.03 -1.62
N ILE A 622 -15.20 -9.70 -1.95
CA ILE A 622 -14.97 -11.12 -1.64
C ILE A 622 -13.70 -11.34 -0.79
N ASN A 623 -12.98 -10.26 -0.43
CA ASN A 623 -11.66 -10.40 0.21
C ASN A 623 -11.73 -11.05 1.60
N ASN A 624 -12.88 -10.95 2.27
CA ASN A 624 -13.10 -11.53 3.60
C ASN A 624 -13.80 -12.89 3.58
N VAL A 625 -14.03 -13.46 2.38
CA VAL A 625 -14.62 -14.78 2.18
C VAL A 625 -13.53 -15.81 1.92
N GLY A 626 -13.43 -16.84 2.72
CA GLY A 626 -12.52 -17.97 2.49
C GLY A 626 -12.94 -18.79 1.24
N ASN A 627 -11.96 -19.49 0.65
CA ASN A 627 -12.22 -20.23 -0.62
C ASN A 627 -13.27 -21.33 -0.49
N TYR A 628 -13.50 -21.84 0.73
CA TYR A 628 -14.40 -22.97 1.02
C TYR A 628 -15.31 -22.68 2.22
N ASP A 629 -15.58 -21.43 2.55
CA ASP A 629 -16.33 -21.01 3.75
C ASP A 629 -17.81 -21.46 3.75
N TYR A 630 -18.37 -21.76 2.59
CA TYR A 630 -19.74 -22.27 2.49
C TYR A 630 -19.87 -23.79 2.69
N PHE A 631 -18.73 -24.54 2.70
CA PHE A 631 -18.71 -25.98 2.97
C PHE A 631 -18.68 -26.27 4.48
N GLN A 632 -19.17 -27.45 4.83
CA GLN A 632 -18.92 -28.06 6.13
C GLN A 632 -17.44 -28.48 6.23
N ASN A 633 -16.76 -28.07 7.28
CA ASN A 633 -15.37 -28.37 7.51
C ASN A 633 -15.19 -29.37 8.67
N TYR A 634 -14.21 -30.25 8.52
CA TYR A 634 -13.85 -31.24 9.53
C TYR A 634 -12.37 -31.06 9.94
N ASN A 635 -12.14 -31.16 11.25
CA ASN A 635 -10.78 -31.24 11.81
C ASN A 635 -10.42 -32.73 11.96
N LEU A 636 -9.26 -33.08 11.40
CA LEU A 636 -8.62 -34.37 11.61
C LEU A 636 -7.75 -34.32 12.87
N GLY A 637 -7.54 -35.45 13.55
CA GLY A 637 -6.71 -35.51 14.75
C GLY A 637 -7.42 -35.06 16.02
N SER A 638 -8.75 -35.06 16.04
CA SER A 638 -9.57 -34.97 17.25
C SER A 638 -9.60 -36.32 17.93
N ASP A 639 -8.41 -36.82 18.33
CA ASP A 639 -8.21 -38.15 18.84
C ASP A 639 -8.90 -38.33 20.21
N TYR A 640 -9.43 -39.52 20.47
CA TYR A 640 -10.02 -39.89 21.74
C TYR A 640 -9.33 -41.14 22.31
N ASN A 641 -9.20 -41.22 23.61
CA ASN A 641 -8.55 -42.31 24.28
C ASN A 641 -9.59 -43.40 24.66
N PHE A 642 -9.47 -44.59 24.08
CA PHE A 642 -10.24 -45.75 24.42
C PHE A 642 -9.30 -46.83 24.98
N ASN A 643 -9.49 -47.25 26.22
CA ASN A 643 -8.66 -48.27 26.88
C ASN A 643 -7.14 -47.95 26.79
N ASP A 644 -6.75 -46.71 27.07
CA ASP A 644 -5.37 -46.19 26.99
C ASP A 644 -4.75 -46.20 25.57
N GLU A 645 -5.56 -46.43 24.54
CA GLU A 645 -5.12 -46.29 23.15
C GLU A 645 -5.76 -45.06 22.50
N ALA A 646 -4.92 -44.25 21.86
CA ALA A 646 -5.36 -43.09 21.12
C ALA A 646 -5.98 -43.50 19.76
N VAL A 647 -7.30 -43.34 19.63
CA VAL A 647 -8.04 -43.60 18.41
C VAL A 647 -8.21 -42.31 17.61
N LYS A 648 -7.85 -42.38 16.32
CA LYS A 648 -7.98 -41.25 15.41
C LYS A 648 -9.42 -40.80 15.24
N GLY A 649 -9.68 -39.51 15.51
CA GLY A 649 -11.00 -38.93 15.44
C GLY A 649 -11.11 -37.83 14.38
N ILE A 650 -12.36 -37.60 13.98
CA ILE A 650 -12.77 -36.52 13.08
C ILE A 650 -13.90 -35.76 13.77
N LEU A 651 -13.72 -34.42 13.86
CA LEU A 651 -14.73 -33.55 14.46
C LEU A 651 -15.20 -32.50 13.44
N GLU A 652 -16.51 -32.28 13.36
CA GLU A 652 -17.04 -31.14 12.64
C GLU A 652 -16.55 -29.83 13.30
N SER A 653 -15.79 -29.03 12.54
CA SER A 653 -15.23 -27.80 13.07
C SER A 653 -16.07 -26.57 12.74
N LYS A 654 -16.76 -26.58 11.58
CA LYS A 654 -17.56 -25.46 11.07
C LYS A 654 -18.72 -26.00 10.25
N PRO A 655 -19.99 -25.66 10.61
CA PRO A 655 -21.16 -26.05 9.83
C PRO A 655 -21.19 -25.35 8.47
N ALA A 656 -21.85 -25.97 7.48
CA ALA A 656 -22.05 -25.39 6.18
C ALA A 656 -22.93 -24.14 6.24
N ASN A 657 -22.59 -23.10 5.43
CA ASN A 657 -23.46 -21.96 5.18
C ASN A 657 -23.67 -21.76 3.68
N LEU A 658 -24.67 -22.44 3.12
CA LEU A 658 -25.00 -22.31 1.70
C LEU A 658 -25.60 -20.95 1.33
N GLY A 659 -26.07 -20.16 2.32
CA GLY A 659 -26.58 -18.80 2.15
C GLY A 659 -25.51 -17.73 2.09
N LEU A 660 -24.21 -18.08 2.22
CA LEU A 660 -23.11 -17.13 2.17
C LEU A 660 -23.09 -16.38 0.83
N GLY A 661 -23.08 -15.06 0.89
CA GLY A 661 -23.20 -14.19 -0.28
C GLY A 661 -22.20 -13.01 -0.28
N TRP A 662 -22.38 -12.14 -1.25
CA TRP A 662 -21.55 -10.98 -1.48
C TRP A 662 -21.71 -9.92 -0.39
N GLU A 663 -20.60 -9.40 0.10
CA GLU A 663 -20.58 -8.13 0.80
C GLU A 663 -20.74 -6.99 -0.22
N THR A 664 -21.57 -5.99 0.08
CA THR A 664 -21.89 -4.90 -0.82
C THR A 664 -21.49 -3.54 -0.22
N VAL A 665 -20.83 -2.73 -1.03
CA VAL A 665 -20.49 -1.33 -0.71
C VAL A 665 -21.25 -0.42 -1.65
N ALA A 666 -22.19 0.38 -1.12
CA ALA A 666 -22.85 1.46 -1.83
C ALA A 666 -22.17 2.78 -1.53
N LEU A 667 -21.72 3.48 -2.57
CA LEU A 667 -21.03 4.75 -2.47
C LEU A 667 -21.77 5.83 -3.24
N THR A 668 -21.98 6.98 -2.59
CA THR A 668 -22.48 8.22 -3.18
C THR A 668 -21.40 9.29 -3.03
N ASP A 669 -21.13 10.03 -4.08
CA ASP A 669 -20.13 11.10 -4.11
C ASP A 669 -20.68 12.35 -4.80
N PHE A 670 -20.39 13.53 -4.24
CA PHE A 670 -20.66 14.84 -4.82
C PHE A 670 -19.36 15.60 -4.87
N GLY A 671 -19.00 16.10 -6.06
CA GLY A 671 -17.71 16.77 -6.25
C GLY A 671 -17.83 18.08 -7.03
N VAL A 672 -16.86 18.95 -6.79
CA VAL A 672 -16.67 20.22 -7.51
C VAL A 672 -15.21 20.35 -7.92
N ASP A 673 -14.98 20.62 -9.19
CA ASP A 673 -13.65 20.90 -9.75
C ASP A 673 -13.62 22.33 -10.28
N ILE A 674 -12.66 23.14 -9.82
CA ILE A 674 -12.52 24.56 -10.14
C ILE A 674 -11.08 24.85 -10.54
N ASP A 675 -10.87 25.47 -11.71
CA ASP A 675 -9.57 26.00 -12.12
C ASP A 675 -9.70 27.50 -12.42
N LEU A 676 -8.84 28.31 -11.80
CA LEU A 676 -8.90 29.76 -11.79
C LEU A 676 -7.59 30.37 -12.28
N PHE A 677 -7.67 31.64 -12.79
CA PHE A 677 -6.54 32.49 -13.09
C PHE A 677 -5.54 31.86 -14.07
N ASP A 678 -6.03 31.44 -15.24
CA ASP A 678 -5.25 30.74 -16.27
C ASP A 678 -4.67 29.39 -15.75
N ASN A 679 -5.49 28.64 -15.01
CA ASN A 679 -5.14 27.37 -14.37
C ASN A 679 -4.02 27.47 -13.32
N LYS A 680 -3.77 28.68 -12.77
CA LYS A 680 -2.78 28.86 -11.71
C LYS A 680 -3.25 28.32 -10.36
N LEU A 681 -4.56 28.32 -10.09
CA LEU A 681 -5.16 27.77 -8.89
C LEU A 681 -6.20 26.70 -9.25
N SER A 682 -5.96 25.45 -8.81
CA SER A 682 -6.87 24.33 -8.95
C SER A 682 -7.42 23.91 -7.60
N ILE A 683 -8.75 23.75 -7.52
CA ILE A 683 -9.48 23.36 -6.31
C ILE A 683 -10.33 22.13 -6.66
N VAL A 684 -10.20 21.07 -5.90
CA VAL A 684 -11.06 19.87 -5.99
C VAL A 684 -11.63 19.59 -4.63
N ALA A 685 -12.95 19.51 -4.53
CA ALA A 685 -13.65 19.21 -3.29
C ALA A 685 -14.65 18.07 -3.50
N ASP A 686 -14.68 17.11 -2.57
CA ASP A 686 -15.58 15.95 -2.59
C ASP A 686 -16.28 15.78 -1.25
N TYR A 687 -17.56 15.40 -1.27
CA TYR A 687 -18.30 14.89 -0.14
C TYR A 687 -18.84 13.50 -0.45
N TYR A 688 -18.55 12.51 0.41
CA TYR A 688 -18.94 11.14 0.15
C TYR A 688 -19.72 10.49 1.29
N ILE A 689 -20.54 9.51 0.92
CA ILE A 689 -21.27 8.61 1.82
C ILE A 689 -20.99 7.18 1.34
N LYS A 690 -20.33 6.36 2.17
CA LYS A 690 -20.01 4.96 1.89
C LYS A 690 -20.70 4.05 2.90
N ASN A 691 -21.63 3.23 2.44
CA ASN A 691 -22.36 2.25 3.24
C ASN A 691 -21.90 0.85 2.85
N THR A 692 -21.30 0.12 3.79
CA THR A 692 -20.98 -1.30 3.63
C THR A 692 -22.06 -2.10 4.34
N SER A 693 -22.66 -3.05 3.64
CA SER A 693 -23.65 -3.99 4.13
C SER A 693 -23.22 -5.43 3.90
N ASP A 694 -23.89 -6.34 4.60
CA ASP A 694 -23.66 -7.77 4.46
C ASP A 694 -22.21 -8.19 4.79
N ILE A 695 -21.58 -7.44 5.73
CA ILE A 695 -20.23 -7.74 6.20
C ILE A 695 -20.23 -9.09 6.92
N LEU A 696 -19.24 -9.91 6.60
CA LEU A 696 -19.08 -11.21 7.23
C LEU A 696 -18.65 -11.08 8.67
N LEU A 697 -19.45 -11.67 9.55
CA LEU A 697 -19.16 -11.82 10.98
C LEU A 697 -19.33 -13.28 11.40
N GLY A 698 -18.49 -13.74 12.31
CA GLY A 698 -18.69 -15.01 13.00
C GLY A 698 -19.92 -14.91 13.91
N TYR A 699 -20.87 -15.80 13.76
CA TYR A 699 -22.02 -15.90 14.65
C TYR A 699 -21.72 -16.90 15.76
N ASN A 700 -21.66 -16.39 17.01
CA ASN A 700 -21.38 -17.26 18.15
C ASN A 700 -22.50 -18.28 18.32
N VAL A 701 -22.13 -19.56 18.28
CA VAL A 701 -23.01 -20.68 18.60
C VAL A 701 -22.79 -21.10 20.05
N PRO A 702 -23.83 -21.59 20.76
CA PRO A 702 -23.65 -22.12 22.12
C PRO A 702 -22.63 -23.25 22.14
N THR A 703 -21.81 -23.30 23.20
CA THR A 703 -20.77 -24.33 23.38
C THR A 703 -21.30 -25.75 23.42
N GLU A 704 -22.56 -25.89 23.85
CA GLU A 704 -23.29 -27.17 23.95
C GLU A 704 -23.49 -27.85 22.58
N THR A 705 -23.37 -27.10 21.48
CA THR A 705 -23.45 -27.68 20.12
C THR A 705 -22.21 -28.48 19.74
N GLY A 706 -21.10 -28.36 20.49
CA GLY A 706 -19.80 -28.95 20.13
C GLY A 706 -19.11 -28.32 18.95
N ILE A 707 -19.66 -27.24 18.38
CA ILE A 707 -19.07 -26.52 17.25
C ILE A 707 -17.93 -25.64 17.75
N THR A 708 -16.71 -25.81 17.19
CA THR A 708 -15.51 -25.13 17.64
C THR A 708 -15.23 -23.82 16.91
N ALA A 709 -15.81 -23.62 15.72
CA ALA A 709 -15.64 -22.39 14.94
C ALA A 709 -16.99 -21.79 14.55
N ALA A 710 -17.17 -20.50 14.82
CA ALA A 710 -18.37 -19.76 14.48
C ALA A 710 -18.58 -19.72 12.95
N PRO A 711 -19.76 -20.07 12.42
CA PRO A 711 -20.07 -19.92 11.01
C PRO A 711 -20.09 -18.44 10.63
N SER A 712 -19.51 -18.10 9.47
CA SER A 712 -19.56 -16.73 8.95
C SER A 712 -20.94 -16.43 8.37
N GLN A 713 -21.50 -15.26 8.68
CA GLN A 713 -22.80 -14.80 8.18
C GLN A 713 -22.71 -13.35 7.67
N ASN A 714 -23.52 -13.01 6.68
CA ASN A 714 -23.62 -11.68 6.07
C ASN A 714 -24.54 -10.76 6.89
N ILE A 715 -24.07 -10.20 8.01
CA ILE A 715 -24.93 -9.49 8.99
C ILE A 715 -24.41 -8.11 9.40
N GLY A 716 -23.11 -7.83 9.23
CA GLY A 716 -22.51 -6.57 9.67
C GLY A 716 -22.83 -5.40 8.75
N LYS A 717 -22.93 -4.18 9.30
CA LYS A 717 -23.05 -2.93 8.52
C LYS A 717 -22.22 -1.81 9.12
N VAL A 718 -21.54 -1.05 8.22
CA VAL A 718 -20.68 0.08 8.57
C VAL A 718 -20.97 1.25 7.63
N LYS A 719 -20.99 2.47 8.17
CA LYS A 719 -21.14 3.71 7.41
C LYS A 719 -19.90 4.60 7.58
N ASN A 720 -19.38 5.13 6.47
CA ASN A 720 -18.38 6.19 6.45
C ASN A 720 -18.95 7.41 5.74
N THR A 721 -18.69 8.61 6.29
CA THR A 721 -18.98 9.89 5.64
C THR A 721 -17.76 10.78 5.78
N GLY A 722 -17.46 11.58 4.76
CA GLY A 722 -16.30 12.45 4.83
C GLY A 722 -16.30 13.53 3.76
N PHE A 723 -15.40 14.48 3.97
CA PHE A 723 -15.13 15.60 3.08
C PHE A 723 -13.64 15.58 2.71
N GLU A 724 -13.34 15.82 1.44
CA GLU A 724 -11.99 15.90 0.89
C GLU A 724 -11.82 17.24 0.17
N LEU A 725 -10.67 17.89 0.34
CA LEU A 725 -10.30 19.12 -0.35
C LEU A 725 -8.84 19.03 -0.79
N ALA A 726 -8.58 19.33 -2.05
CA ALA A 726 -7.23 19.52 -2.58
C ALA A 726 -7.13 20.92 -3.22
N LEU A 727 -6.02 21.60 -2.93
CA LEU A 727 -5.67 22.91 -3.47
C LEU A 727 -4.30 22.81 -4.11
N ASN A 728 -4.16 23.24 -5.35
CA ASN A 728 -2.87 23.33 -6.04
C ASN A 728 -2.72 24.72 -6.65
N HIS A 729 -1.66 25.43 -6.26
CA HIS A 729 -1.28 26.69 -6.84
C HIS A 729 0.05 26.56 -7.55
N ARG A 730 0.09 26.93 -8.84
CA ARG A 730 1.30 26.97 -9.66
C ARG A 730 1.45 28.33 -10.31
N ASN A 731 2.63 28.90 -10.28
CA ASN A 731 2.91 30.16 -10.93
C ASN A 731 4.42 30.30 -11.23
N LYS A 732 4.77 31.35 -12.02
CA LYS A 732 6.15 31.74 -12.32
C LYS A 732 6.39 33.14 -11.79
N ILE A 733 7.49 33.36 -11.08
CA ILE A 733 7.94 34.66 -10.63
C ILE A 733 9.35 34.89 -11.16
N GLY A 734 9.50 35.75 -12.18
CA GLY A 734 10.75 35.90 -12.91
C GLY A 734 11.19 34.56 -13.55
N ALA A 735 12.38 34.08 -13.25
CA ALA A 735 12.90 32.78 -13.73
C ALA A 735 12.46 31.58 -12.88
N VAL A 736 11.80 31.80 -11.74
CA VAL A 736 11.44 30.74 -10.80
C VAL A 736 10.03 30.22 -11.05
N ASN A 737 9.91 28.94 -11.43
CA ASN A 737 8.62 28.23 -11.45
C ASN A 737 8.40 27.58 -10.09
N TYR A 738 7.19 27.72 -9.52
CA TYR A 738 6.84 27.08 -8.26
C TYR A 738 5.45 26.44 -8.31
N SER A 739 5.28 25.38 -7.52
CA SER A 739 4.00 24.72 -7.28
C SER A 739 3.85 24.44 -5.78
N ILE A 740 2.69 24.83 -5.22
CA ILE A 740 2.34 24.61 -3.81
C ILE A 740 1.02 23.85 -3.77
N GLY A 741 1.05 22.65 -3.20
CA GLY A 741 -0.13 21.81 -2.99
C GLY A 741 -0.47 21.67 -1.51
N ALA A 742 -1.77 21.67 -1.20
CA ALA A 742 -2.28 21.35 0.12
C ALA A 742 -3.53 20.46 -0.02
N ASN A 743 -3.68 19.49 0.88
CA ASN A 743 -4.90 18.70 0.92
C ASN A 743 -5.33 18.41 2.36
N ILE A 744 -6.65 18.25 2.55
CA ILE A 744 -7.24 17.85 3.81
C ILE A 744 -8.36 16.86 3.54
N ALA A 745 -8.50 15.85 4.40
CA ALA A 745 -9.61 14.91 4.36
C ALA A 745 -10.12 14.63 5.76
N THR A 746 -11.45 14.53 5.89
CA THR A 746 -12.11 14.09 7.11
C THR A 746 -12.84 12.77 6.86
N ASN A 747 -12.95 11.94 7.88
CA ASN A 747 -13.74 10.72 7.82
C ASN A 747 -14.41 10.44 9.15
N LYS A 748 -15.72 10.17 9.13
CA LYS A 748 -16.50 9.71 10.27
C LYS A 748 -16.97 8.28 10.01
N ASN A 749 -16.42 7.33 10.76
CA ASN A 749 -16.78 5.92 10.70
C ASN A 749 -17.80 5.56 11.76
N LYS A 750 -18.78 4.73 11.43
CA LYS A 750 -19.84 4.30 12.37
C LYS A 750 -20.28 2.87 12.06
N ILE A 751 -20.25 2.00 13.05
CA ILE A 751 -20.87 0.66 12.99
C ILE A 751 -22.37 0.85 13.15
N THR A 752 -23.16 0.34 12.20
CA THR A 752 -24.64 0.51 12.19
C THR A 752 -25.37 -0.78 12.53
N ASN A 753 -24.77 -1.95 12.32
CA ASN A 753 -25.33 -3.26 12.70
C ASN A 753 -24.23 -4.28 13.02
N LEU A 754 -24.44 -5.13 14.01
CA LEU A 754 -23.56 -6.24 14.44
C LEU A 754 -24.32 -7.57 14.53
N GLY A 755 -25.41 -7.76 13.76
CA GLY A 755 -26.11 -9.05 13.69
C GLY A 755 -26.90 -9.43 14.96
N GLY A 756 -27.48 -8.47 15.66
CA GLY A 756 -28.25 -8.72 16.89
C GLY A 756 -27.45 -8.56 18.18
N SER A 757 -26.11 -8.46 18.08
CA SER A 757 -25.26 -8.10 19.23
C SER A 757 -25.14 -6.57 19.31
N ASP A 758 -25.27 -6.00 20.50
CA ASP A 758 -25.05 -4.55 20.69
C ASP A 758 -23.57 -4.18 20.71
N ASN A 759 -22.73 -5.12 21.17
CA ASN A 759 -21.26 -4.93 21.21
C ASN A 759 -20.52 -6.27 21.14
N ILE A 760 -19.26 -6.20 20.67
CA ILE A 760 -18.30 -7.30 20.67
C ILE A 760 -16.97 -6.74 21.19
N ILE A 761 -16.48 -7.28 22.30
CA ILE A 761 -15.19 -6.88 22.86
C ILE A 761 -14.09 -7.70 22.19
N GLN A 762 -13.15 -7.00 21.56
CA GLN A 762 -11.96 -7.61 20.97
C GLN A 762 -10.74 -7.33 21.85
N THR A 763 -10.04 -8.38 22.24
CA THR A 763 -8.79 -8.27 23.00
C THR A 763 -7.63 -8.46 22.04
N SER A 764 -6.90 -7.38 21.72
CA SER A 764 -5.70 -7.46 20.85
C SER A 764 -4.41 -7.61 21.67
N SER A 765 -4.42 -7.24 22.94
CA SER A 765 -3.32 -7.43 23.87
C SER A 765 -3.85 -7.43 25.31
N TYR A 766 -3.01 -7.82 26.27
CA TYR A 766 -3.36 -7.82 27.69
C TYR A 766 -3.69 -6.44 28.26
N ILE A 767 -3.21 -5.36 27.61
CA ILE A 767 -3.26 -4.00 28.14
C ILE A 767 -4.36 -3.18 27.48
N VAL A 768 -4.54 -3.31 26.14
CA VAL A 768 -5.46 -2.48 25.38
C VAL A 768 -6.58 -3.34 24.79
N LYS A 769 -7.82 -3.00 25.14
CA LYS A 769 -9.03 -3.62 24.59
C LYS A 769 -9.69 -2.70 23.58
N TYR A 770 -10.28 -3.27 22.56
CA TYR A 770 -11.10 -2.56 21.56
C TYR A 770 -12.53 -3.09 21.63
N ILE A 771 -13.49 -2.24 21.34
CA ILE A 771 -14.89 -2.62 21.27
C ILE A 771 -15.43 -2.33 19.86
N LEU A 772 -16.17 -3.29 19.32
CA LEU A 772 -17.10 -3.09 18.23
C LEU A 772 -18.46 -2.86 18.87
N LYS A 773 -18.96 -1.63 18.79
CA LYS A 773 -20.26 -1.25 19.39
C LYS A 773 -21.09 -0.51 18.37
N LYS A 774 -22.36 -0.86 18.27
CA LYS A 774 -23.29 -0.15 17.41
C LYS A 774 -23.34 1.33 17.80
N GLY A 775 -23.13 2.19 16.81
CA GLY A 775 -23.06 3.63 16.99
C GLY A 775 -21.65 4.21 17.11
N GLU A 776 -20.64 3.40 17.42
CA GLU A 776 -19.24 3.81 17.57
C GLU A 776 -18.42 3.51 16.31
N SER A 777 -17.17 4.04 16.26
CA SER A 777 -16.22 3.77 15.20
C SER A 777 -15.58 2.39 15.35
N ILE A 778 -15.16 1.78 14.23
CA ILE A 778 -14.33 0.57 14.25
C ILE A 778 -13.01 0.89 14.96
N GLY A 779 -12.62 0.04 15.93
CA GLY A 779 -11.38 0.17 16.68
C GLY A 779 -11.44 1.19 17.82
N SER A 780 -12.63 1.51 18.32
CA SER A 780 -12.78 2.33 19.52
C SER A 780 -12.16 1.64 20.71
N PHE A 781 -11.36 2.36 21.48
CA PHE A 781 -10.77 1.86 22.71
C PHE A 781 -11.84 1.56 23.75
N TYR A 782 -11.64 0.50 24.50
CA TYR A 782 -12.53 0.09 25.59
C TYR A 782 -11.77 -0.03 26.90
N GLY A 783 -12.24 0.66 27.91
CA GLY A 783 -11.66 0.65 29.25
C GLY A 783 -12.61 1.23 30.27
N PHE A 784 -12.21 1.15 31.53
CA PHE A 784 -12.91 1.84 32.59
C PHE A 784 -12.61 3.34 32.52
N LYS A 785 -13.64 4.16 32.68
CA LYS A 785 -13.47 5.59 32.92
C LYS A 785 -13.20 5.75 34.42
N THR A 786 -12.04 6.30 34.78
CA THR A 786 -11.69 6.58 36.17
C THR A 786 -12.36 7.88 36.61
N ASP A 787 -12.88 7.89 37.79
CA ASP A 787 -13.48 9.06 38.44
C ASP A 787 -12.53 9.68 39.49
N GLY A 788 -11.28 9.20 39.52
CA GLY A 788 -10.23 9.61 40.41
C GLY A 788 -9.60 8.43 41.19
N LEU A 789 -8.83 8.77 42.19
CA LEU A 789 -8.29 7.78 43.14
C LEU A 789 -9.18 7.77 44.36
N TYR A 790 -9.38 6.60 44.95
CA TYR A 790 -10.00 6.51 46.29
C TYR A 790 -9.19 7.29 47.31
N THR A 791 -9.80 8.27 47.90
CA THR A 791 -9.22 9.00 49.03
C THR A 791 -9.52 8.28 50.37
N GLN A 792 -8.81 8.63 51.41
CA GLN A 792 -9.12 8.09 52.74
C GLN A 792 -10.59 8.41 53.16
N ALA A 793 -11.08 9.57 52.76
CA ALA A 793 -12.48 9.96 53.01
C ALA A 793 -13.49 9.04 52.28
N ASP A 794 -13.18 8.57 51.10
CA ASP A 794 -14.02 7.60 50.35
C ASP A 794 -14.04 6.25 51.03
N ILE A 795 -12.87 5.78 51.52
CA ILE A 795 -12.74 4.53 52.29
C ILE A 795 -13.51 4.63 53.60
N ASP A 796 -13.38 5.75 54.34
CA ASP A 796 -14.07 6.00 55.61
C ASP A 796 -15.59 6.12 55.39
N ALA A 797 -16.04 6.55 54.21
CA ALA A 797 -17.45 6.60 53.84
C ALA A 797 -18.03 5.24 53.36
N GLY A 798 -17.16 4.20 53.25
CA GLY A 798 -17.57 2.84 52.87
C GLY A 798 -17.73 2.62 51.37
N HIS A 799 -17.09 3.44 50.54
CA HIS A 799 -17.03 3.30 49.07
C HIS A 799 -15.97 2.29 48.63
#